data_3586e2221ad40a2b7ac96ebdb5e8e0ed
#
_entry.id   3586e2221ad40a2b7ac96ebdb5e8e0ed
#
_cell.length_a   1.000
_cell.length_b   1.000
_cell.length_c   1.000
_cell.angle_alpha   90.00
_cell.angle_beta   90.00
_cell.angle_gamma   90.00
#
_symmetry.space_group_name_H-M   'P 1'
#
loop_
_entity.id
_entity.type
_entity.pdbx_description
1 polymer ?
#
loop_
_entity_poly.entity_id
_entity_poly.type
_entity_poly.pdbx_seq_one_letter_code
_entity_poly.pdbx_strand_id
1 'polypeptide(L)'
;MPRFKQTNEIRKLMNDKEHIRNIGIIAHIDHGKTTMSDSLLAMAGLMAPERAGETRALDYLEEEQRRGITIKTANISLLYEEEDQPYVINLIDTPGHVDFSGKVTRALRALDGCVLLVDAVEEFQIMTEIRLRVALDERVKPVLYINKFDRLIKELKMDAAAVQEKLVRVINQFNTIVQTYGSDEVRNKWRVNAADGTVAFGSALDRWGFTLPMLQKKGLSFTDIVEFYKNGELEKLQEMLPLSEAILSMAVHKLPNPIEAQPLRLPQIWQGDLDSELGKAMLNLDDDGPLVVCITNVIIDPQAGVVSTGRIFSGTIGKGRDVYLLMANRHYKIQQVSIYMGQYREIVDEIPSGNLVALLGLEQGRAGETLVSQEHQEGAVGFESIKYISDPVLTVAVEPKRPTDLPRLIDALQKLSIQDPNLVTTINQETGEYLLAGMGELHLEIAIKDLQREHRLDVTATEPTVVYRETIQHEAGPFMGKSPNKHNRVWLVVKPLDPVISDLIKDGELSELSSRRQREDILHEKGGWSTREARRIVAIDKNVNILTNATTGIQYLREVIEHIAGGFHWGLESGPYAGEAVRGIHVVIEDVQLHEDPVHRGPAQMMPTTRGALYAALLSAEPTLLEPIYKIQVRIPPEELGNVTGLISRKRGSIHSVEQSGPAVTVTGMLPVSETLGLSQEMRAATSGSAFWQSTFDHWAPVPTSLLVETVQKVRIRKGLDPNPPPASRWIVRE
;
A
#
# COMPACT_ATOMS: atom_id res chain seq x y z
N MET A 1 34.49 -3.59 8.70
CA MET A 1 35.19 -4.44 7.68
C MET A 1 35.12 -3.80 6.32
N PRO A 2 36.12 -3.96 5.41
CA PRO A 2 35.96 -3.49 4.03
C PRO A 2 34.74 -4.17 3.37
N ARG A 3 33.97 -3.44 2.56
CA ARG A 3 32.74 -3.88 1.90
C ARG A 3 32.86 -5.25 1.21
N PHE A 4 33.93 -5.48 0.45
CA PHE A 4 34.18 -6.76 -0.23
C PHE A 4 34.30 -7.97 0.72
N LYS A 5 34.84 -7.75 1.93
CA LYS A 5 34.96 -8.81 2.96
C LYS A 5 33.58 -9.14 3.52
N GLN A 6 32.73 -8.13 3.74
CA GLN A 6 31.36 -8.35 4.20
C GLN A 6 30.52 -9.11 3.17
N THR A 7 30.62 -8.79 1.87
CA THR A 7 29.91 -9.51 0.81
C THR A 7 30.23 -11.02 0.81
N ASN A 8 31.49 -11.38 1.02
CA ASN A 8 31.90 -12.78 1.07
C ASN A 8 31.37 -13.51 2.31
N GLU A 9 31.30 -12.84 3.46
CA GLU A 9 30.72 -13.41 4.68
C GLU A 9 29.20 -13.58 4.53
N ILE A 10 28.50 -12.56 3.99
CA ILE A 10 27.07 -12.64 3.73
C ILE A 10 26.76 -13.81 2.77
N ARG A 11 27.54 -13.99 1.68
CA ARG A 11 27.37 -15.12 0.74
C ARG A 11 27.42 -16.49 1.43
N LYS A 12 28.30 -16.66 2.42
CA LYS A 12 28.40 -17.92 3.18
C LYS A 12 27.17 -18.14 4.07
N LEU A 13 26.74 -17.07 4.76
CA LEU A 13 25.65 -17.13 5.72
C LEU A 13 24.25 -17.20 5.08
N MET A 14 24.10 -16.85 3.80
CA MET A 14 22.83 -16.91 3.08
C MET A 14 22.22 -18.32 3.04
N ASN A 15 23.04 -19.38 3.19
CA ASN A 15 22.58 -20.76 3.28
C ASN A 15 22.11 -21.15 4.69
N ASP A 16 22.44 -20.36 5.71
CA ASP A 16 22.07 -20.60 7.09
C ASP A 16 20.85 -19.77 7.49
N LYS A 17 19.67 -20.33 7.28
CA LYS A 17 18.39 -19.63 7.46
C LYS A 17 18.09 -19.24 8.91
N GLU A 18 18.69 -19.92 9.88
CA GLU A 18 18.56 -19.58 11.31
C GLU A 18 19.23 -18.24 11.63
N HIS A 19 20.30 -17.92 10.90
CA HIS A 19 21.08 -16.69 11.05
C HIS A 19 20.65 -15.55 10.10
N ILE A 20 19.52 -15.69 9.41
CA ILE A 20 18.94 -14.64 8.58
C ILE A 20 17.81 -13.91 9.32
N ARG A 21 17.78 -12.59 9.20
CA ARG A 21 16.64 -11.73 9.63
C ARG A 21 16.25 -10.80 8.51
N ASN A 22 15.02 -10.97 8.00
CA ASN A 22 14.44 -10.04 7.03
C ASN A 22 13.54 -9.08 7.78
N ILE A 23 14.02 -7.87 8.01
CA ILE A 23 13.37 -6.89 8.89
C ILE A 23 13.09 -5.58 8.18
N GLY A 24 12.01 -4.91 8.59
CA GLY A 24 11.67 -3.57 8.12
C GLY A 24 11.60 -2.57 9.25
N ILE A 25 11.89 -1.31 8.93
CA ILE A 25 11.65 -0.20 9.83
C ILE A 25 10.38 0.50 9.36
N ILE A 26 9.37 0.53 10.22
CA ILE A 26 8.11 1.23 9.97
C ILE A 26 7.91 2.30 11.03
N ALA A 27 7.56 3.51 10.61
CA ALA A 27 7.42 4.64 11.51
C ALA A 27 6.51 5.71 10.90
N HIS A 28 5.92 6.56 11.75
CA HIS A 28 5.33 7.80 11.29
C HIS A 28 6.41 8.76 10.75
N ILE A 29 5.99 9.80 10.01
CA ILE A 29 6.87 10.89 9.57
C ILE A 29 7.52 11.50 10.81
N ASP A 30 8.77 11.91 10.69
CA ASP A 30 9.55 12.61 11.73
C ASP A 30 9.75 11.84 13.05
N HIS A 31 9.33 10.58 13.17
CA HIS A 31 9.63 9.77 14.35
C HIS A 31 11.12 9.37 14.46
N GLY A 32 11.95 9.66 13.45
CA GLY A 32 13.41 9.44 13.48
C GLY A 32 13.86 8.15 12.79
N LYS A 33 13.06 7.61 11.87
CA LYS A 33 13.38 6.40 11.13
C LYS A 33 14.72 6.46 10.39
N THR A 34 14.92 7.48 9.55
CA THR A 34 16.16 7.67 8.76
C THR A 34 17.40 7.84 9.65
N THR A 35 17.25 8.58 10.74
CA THR A 35 18.32 8.75 11.74
C THR A 35 18.72 7.42 12.39
N MET A 36 17.74 6.55 12.68
CA MET A 36 18.01 5.21 13.20
C MET A 36 18.68 4.33 12.14
N SER A 37 18.19 4.36 10.89
CA SER A 37 18.79 3.60 9.78
C SER A 37 20.25 3.98 9.55
N ASP A 38 20.58 5.28 9.58
CA ASP A 38 21.96 5.77 9.47
C ASP A 38 22.86 5.21 10.60
N SER A 39 22.34 5.13 11.83
CA SER A 39 23.09 4.55 12.96
C SER A 39 23.39 3.05 12.75
N LEU A 40 22.46 2.31 12.17
CA LEU A 40 22.67 0.90 11.82
C LEU A 40 23.71 0.72 10.70
N LEU A 41 23.69 1.61 9.70
CA LEU A 41 24.66 1.62 8.60
C LEU A 41 26.08 1.94 9.08
N ALA A 42 26.22 2.89 10.01
CA ALA A 42 27.49 3.24 10.58
C ALA A 42 28.12 2.10 11.37
N MET A 43 27.31 1.37 12.16
CA MET A 43 27.76 0.19 12.89
C MET A 43 28.24 -0.90 11.94
N ALA A 44 27.51 -1.15 10.83
CA ALA A 44 27.91 -2.12 9.83
C ALA A 44 29.15 -1.68 9.01
N GLY A 45 29.72 -0.49 9.26
CA GLY A 45 30.88 0.04 8.55
C GLY A 45 30.59 0.42 7.09
N LEU A 46 29.34 0.62 6.76
CA LEU A 46 28.89 1.05 5.42
C LEU A 46 28.81 2.59 5.32
N MET A 47 28.95 3.26 6.45
CA MET A 47 29.00 4.72 6.58
C MET A 47 29.98 5.11 7.68
N ALA A 48 30.59 6.31 7.56
CA ALA A 48 31.43 6.86 8.62
C ALA A 48 30.58 7.23 9.86
N PRO A 49 30.98 6.82 11.08
CA PRO A 49 30.18 7.05 12.30
C PRO A 49 29.85 8.54 12.55
N GLU A 50 30.75 9.46 12.18
CA GLU A 50 30.58 10.90 12.36
C GLU A 50 29.43 11.46 11.50
N ARG A 51 29.06 10.75 10.43
CA ARG A 51 28.00 11.15 9.51
C ARG A 51 26.63 10.54 9.83
N ALA A 52 26.57 9.64 10.81
CA ALA A 52 25.33 9.00 11.20
C ALA A 52 24.31 10.02 11.74
N GLY A 53 23.12 10.05 11.17
CA GLY A 53 22.03 10.96 11.52
C GLY A 53 22.07 12.32 10.81
N GLU A 54 23.14 12.64 10.07
CA GLU A 54 23.26 13.88 9.31
C GLU A 54 23.10 13.67 7.80
N THR A 55 23.65 12.56 7.27
CA THR A 55 23.76 12.32 5.82
C THR A 55 22.55 11.70 5.19
N ARG A 56 21.63 11.10 5.96
CA ARG A 56 20.46 10.36 5.44
C ARG A 56 20.89 9.43 4.31
N ALA A 57 21.77 8.49 4.61
CA ALA A 57 22.46 7.69 3.60
C ALA A 57 21.55 6.79 2.77
N LEU A 58 20.37 6.46 3.28
CA LEU A 58 19.33 5.72 2.55
C LEU A 58 18.37 6.62 1.78
N ASP A 59 18.35 7.92 2.06
CA ASP A 59 17.60 8.93 1.31
C ASP A 59 18.51 9.48 0.19
N TYR A 60 18.73 8.72 -0.87
CA TYR A 60 19.67 9.07 -1.94
C TYR A 60 19.09 9.96 -3.04
N LEU A 61 17.78 10.24 -3.00
CA LEU A 61 17.17 11.18 -3.91
C LEU A 61 17.34 12.62 -3.39
N GLU A 62 17.67 13.54 -4.29
CA GLU A 62 17.77 14.96 -3.97
C GLU A 62 16.49 15.52 -3.32
N GLU A 63 15.31 15.03 -3.76
CA GLU A 63 14.02 15.42 -3.19
C GLU A 63 13.84 14.91 -1.76
N GLU A 64 14.33 13.71 -1.45
CA GLU A 64 14.32 13.15 -0.09
C GLU A 64 15.16 14.00 0.86
N GLN A 65 16.38 14.34 0.43
CA GLN A 65 17.30 15.17 1.22
C GLN A 65 16.76 16.58 1.40
N ARG A 66 16.22 17.19 0.32
CA ARG A 66 15.68 18.55 0.37
C ARG A 66 14.45 18.68 1.26
N ARG A 67 13.57 17.68 1.24
CA ARG A 67 12.31 17.68 2.00
C ARG A 67 12.43 17.07 3.38
N GLY A 68 13.48 16.30 3.61
CA GLY A 68 13.70 15.59 4.84
C GLY A 68 12.77 14.38 5.04
N ILE A 69 12.24 13.80 3.97
CA ILE A 69 11.32 12.63 4.01
C ILE A 69 11.85 11.51 3.11
N THR A 70 11.71 10.26 3.55
CA THR A 70 11.98 9.09 2.71
C THR A 70 10.82 8.87 1.73
N ILE A 71 11.12 8.74 0.45
CA ILE A 71 10.16 8.58 -0.65
C ILE A 71 10.23 7.17 -1.24
N LYS A 72 11.44 6.66 -1.47
CA LYS A 72 11.68 5.31 -2.02
C LYS A 72 12.09 4.34 -0.90
N THR A 73 11.72 3.07 -1.04
CA THR A 73 12.22 2.01 -0.16
C THR A 73 13.67 1.74 -0.47
N ALA A 74 14.50 1.63 0.56
CA ALA A 74 15.90 1.24 0.44
C ALA A 74 16.11 -0.14 1.07
N ASN A 75 16.85 -1.00 0.35
CA ASN A 75 17.18 -2.35 0.80
C ASN A 75 18.67 -2.43 1.10
N ILE A 76 19.03 -3.11 2.19
CA ILE A 76 20.41 -3.30 2.56
C ILE A 76 20.60 -4.60 3.33
N SER A 77 21.66 -5.33 3.02
CA SER A 77 22.10 -6.49 3.80
C SER A 77 23.27 -6.09 4.69
N LEU A 78 23.12 -6.29 6.00
CA LEU A 78 24.09 -5.98 7.03
C LEU A 78 24.64 -7.27 7.62
N LEU A 79 25.91 -7.28 7.98
CA LEU A 79 26.51 -8.30 8.81
C LEU A 79 26.51 -7.81 10.27
N TYR A 80 25.92 -8.58 11.17
CA TYR A 80 25.89 -8.30 12.60
C TYR A 80 26.38 -9.52 13.39
N GLU A 81 27.20 -9.31 14.40
CA GLU A 81 27.74 -10.35 15.27
C GLU A 81 27.16 -10.19 16.66
N GLU A 82 26.51 -11.23 17.16
CA GLU A 82 25.91 -11.29 18.49
C GLU A 82 26.46 -12.53 19.22
N GLU A 83 27.11 -12.36 20.36
CA GLU A 83 27.68 -13.43 21.17
C GLU A 83 28.56 -14.43 20.37
N ASP A 84 29.46 -13.88 19.54
CA ASP A 84 30.35 -14.61 18.61
C ASP A 84 29.61 -15.39 17.50
N GLN A 85 28.31 -15.13 17.28
CA GLN A 85 27.53 -15.68 16.17
C GLN A 85 27.24 -14.61 15.11
N PRO A 86 27.58 -14.84 13.85
CA PRO A 86 27.29 -13.89 12.79
C PRO A 86 25.88 -14.04 12.24
N TYR A 87 25.21 -12.92 11.97
CA TYR A 87 23.87 -12.84 11.40
C TYR A 87 23.84 -11.98 10.15
N VAL A 88 23.03 -12.36 9.17
CA VAL A 88 22.68 -11.53 8.02
C VAL A 88 21.35 -10.83 8.33
N ILE A 89 21.39 -9.52 8.38
CA ILE A 89 20.21 -8.68 8.57
C ILE A 89 19.87 -8.03 7.23
N ASN A 90 18.83 -8.51 6.57
CA ASN A 90 18.26 -7.86 5.39
C ASN A 90 17.27 -6.80 5.86
N LEU A 91 17.69 -5.54 5.80
CA LEU A 91 16.93 -4.39 6.27
C LEU A 91 16.22 -3.71 5.10
N ILE A 92 14.94 -3.46 5.23
CA ILE A 92 14.17 -2.60 4.31
C ILE A 92 13.74 -1.35 5.05
N ASP A 93 14.26 -0.20 4.60
CA ASP A 93 13.79 1.10 5.04
C ASP A 93 12.59 1.55 4.22
N THR A 94 11.51 1.96 4.89
CA THR A 94 10.22 2.27 4.26
C THR A 94 9.87 3.75 4.36
N PRO A 95 9.11 4.31 3.39
CA PRO A 95 8.64 5.70 3.48
C PRO A 95 7.81 5.98 4.72
N GLY A 96 7.95 7.21 5.26
CA GLY A 96 7.15 7.71 6.39
C GLY A 96 5.85 8.41 5.99
N HIS A 97 5.73 8.95 4.77
CA HIS A 97 4.59 9.74 4.33
C HIS A 97 3.40 8.87 3.89
N VAL A 98 2.19 9.34 4.13
CA VAL A 98 0.94 8.64 3.80
C VAL A 98 0.80 8.38 2.30
N ASP A 99 1.20 9.32 1.45
CA ASP A 99 1.12 9.21 -0.01
C ASP A 99 1.93 8.02 -0.55
N PHE A 100 2.88 7.50 0.23
CA PHE A 100 3.73 6.34 -0.11
C PHE A 100 3.39 5.09 0.69
N SER A 101 2.22 5.03 1.32
CA SER A 101 1.77 3.88 2.12
C SER A 101 1.79 2.55 1.35
N GLY A 102 1.49 2.57 0.06
CA GLY A 102 1.57 1.39 -0.80
C GLY A 102 2.97 0.78 -0.88
N LYS A 103 4.03 1.60 -0.77
CA LYS A 103 5.42 1.11 -0.74
C LYS A 103 5.73 0.39 0.57
N VAL A 104 5.11 0.82 1.69
CA VAL A 104 5.24 0.14 2.99
C VAL A 104 4.58 -1.24 2.93
N THR A 105 3.35 -1.32 2.40
CA THR A 105 2.63 -2.60 2.28
C THR A 105 3.42 -3.60 1.44
N ARG A 106 3.98 -3.16 0.31
CA ARG A 106 4.83 -4.01 -0.53
C ARG A 106 6.09 -4.50 0.19
N ALA A 107 6.76 -3.61 0.93
CA ALA A 107 7.94 -3.98 1.70
C ALA A 107 7.61 -5.05 2.74
N LEU A 108 6.50 -4.92 3.46
CA LEU A 108 6.06 -5.89 4.45
C LEU A 108 5.85 -7.29 3.87
N ARG A 109 5.44 -7.43 2.60
CA ARG A 109 5.31 -8.73 1.92
C ARG A 109 6.65 -9.50 1.85
N ALA A 110 7.80 -8.82 1.84
CA ALA A 110 9.13 -9.42 1.79
C ALA A 110 9.70 -9.77 3.19
N LEU A 111 9.13 -9.22 4.28
CA LEU A 111 9.72 -9.22 5.60
C LEU A 111 9.17 -10.33 6.50
N ASP A 112 9.97 -10.77 7.46
CA ASP A 112 9.59 -11.72 8.51
C ASP A 112 9.25 -11.00 9.83
N GLY A 113 9.87 -9.85 10.07
CA GLY A 113 9.63 -9.01 11.22
C GLY A 113 9.78 -7.52 10.93
N CYS A 114 9.33 -6.68 11.84
CA CYS A 114 9.51 -5.24 11.71
C CYS A 114 9.74 -4.56 13.06
N VAL A 115 10.49 -3.46 13.03
CA VAL A 115 10.65 -2.53 14.16
C VAL A 115 9.68 -1.38 13.94
N LEU A 116 8.65 -1.30 14.77
CA LEU A 116 7.76 -0.16 14.82
C LEU A 116 8.38 0.93 15.69
N LEU A 117 8.65 2.07 15.10
CA LEU A 117 9.30 3.19 15.75
C LEU A 117 8.25 4.24 16.11
N VAL A 118 8.21 4.62 17.39
CA VAL A 118 7.26 5.59 17.96
C VAL A 118 8.03 6.70 18.68
N ASP A 119 7.64 7.95 18.44
CA ASP A 119 8.17 9.11 19.20
C ASP A 119 7.62 9.10 20.62
N ALA A 120 8.50 9.16 21.62
CA ALA A 120 8.13 9.17 23.03
C ALA A 120 7.25 10.37 23.44
N VAL A 121 7.35 11.49 22.72
CA VAL A 121 6.56 12.71 22.97
C VAL A 121 5.22 12.66 22.28
N GLU A 122 5.21 12.24 21.00
CA GLU A 122 4.03 12.25 20.15
C GLU A 122 3.14 11.02 20.31
N GLU A 123 3.68 9.92 20.84
CA GLU A 123 3.00 8.65 21.06
C GLU A 123 2.45 8.04 19.73
N PHE A 124 1.38 7.24 19.80
CA PHE A 124 0.77 6.66 18.62
C PHE A 124 0.01 7.71 17.81
N GLN A 125 0.29 7.75 16.52
CA GLN A 125 -0.42 8.54 15.53
C GLN A 125 -1.26 7.61 14.63
N ILE A 126 -2.23 8.16 13.88
CA ILE A 126 -3.10 7.37 12.99
C ILE A 126 -2.29 6.48 12.04
N MET A 127 -1.23 7.03 11.42
CA MET A 127 -0.40 6.25 10.50
C MET A 127 0.43 5.17 11.20
N THR A 128 0.77 5.35 12.46
CA THR A 128 1.45 4.31 13.26
C THR A 128 0.52 3.12 13.48
N GLU A 129 -0.74 3.39 13.83
CA GLU A 129 -1.77 2.36 13.98
C GLU A 129 -2.02 1.61 12.67
N ILE A 130 -2.25 2.34 11.57
CA ILE A 130 -2.49 1.75 10.24
C ILE A 130 -1.33 0.83 9.84
N ARG A 131 -0.09 1.24 10.04
CA ARG A 131 1.08 0.43 9.68
C ARG A 131 1.24 -0.81 10.55
N LEU A 132 0.97 -0.68 11.85
CA LEU A 132 0.96 -1.85 12.73
C LEU A 132 -0.12 -2.84 12.29
N ARG A 133 -1.32 -2.35 11.94
CA ARG A 133 -2.40 -3.18 11.41
C ARG A 133 -1.97 -3.91 10.13
N VAL A 134 -1.39 -3.20 9.15
CA VAL A 134 -0.90 -3.83 7.91
C VAL A 134 0.17 -4.88 8.19
N ALA A 135 1.08 -4.63 9.14
CA ALA A 135 2.08 -5.62 9.53
C ALA A 135 1.44 -6.89 10.14
N LEU A 136 0.37 -6.73 10.93
CA LEU A 136 -0.39 -7.85 11.49
C LEU A 136 -1.13 -8.63 10.40
N ASP A 137 -1.72 -7.94 9.42
CA ASP A 137 -2.43 -8.55 8.28
C ASP A 137 -1.46 -9.37 7.40
N GLU A 138 -0.25 -8.85 7.14
CA GLU A 138 0.81 -9.55 6.39
C GLU A 138 1.57 -10.60 7.22
N ARG A 139 1.16 -10.84 8.47
CA ARG A 139 1.83 -11.76 9.40
C ARG A 139 3.32 -11.46 9.59
N VAL A 140 3.67 -10.18 9.63
CA VAL A 140 5.01 -9.69 9.95
C VAL A 140 5.07 -9.35 11.43
N LYS A 141 5.91 -10.07 12.20
CA LYS A 141 6.00 -9.89 13.65
C LYS A 141 6.57 -8.52 14.02
N PRO A 142 5.85 -7.65 14.75
CA PRO A 142 6.35 -6.37 15.17
C PRO A 142 7.05 -6.41 16.52
N VAL A 143 8.10 -5.59 16.68
CA VAL A 143 8.67 -5.16 17.97
C VAL A 143 8.63 -3.64 18.05
N LEU A 144 8.74 -3.09 19.26
CA LEU A 144 8.56 -1.66 19.49
C LEU A 144 9.88 -0.97 19.81
N TYR A 145 10.18 0.15 19.15
CA TYR A 145 11.24 1.07 19.55
C TYR A 145 10.66 2.44 19.88
N ILE A 146 10.81 2.90 21.13
CA ILE A 146 10.37 4.22 21.59
C ILE A 146 11.55 5.17 21.50
N ASN A 147 11.50 6.03 20.48
CA ASN A 147 12.54 6.98 20.12
C ASN A 147 12.33 8.38 20.74
N LYS A 148 13.34 9.25 20.60
CA LYS A 148 13.35 10.63 21.08
C LYS A 148 13.18 10.76 22.59
N PHE A 149 13.70 9.78 23.30
CA PHE A 149 13.69 9.75 24.75
C PHE A 149 14.40 10.97 25.37
N ASP A 150 15.43 11.49 24.69
CA ASP A 150 16.14 12.72 25.03
C ASP A 150 15.21 13.91 25.19
N ARG A 151 14.13 14.02 24.41
CA ARG A 151 13.16 15.11 24.49
C ARG A 151 12.35 15.08 25.80
N LEU A 152 12.07 13.89 26.34
CA LEU A 152 11.41 13.75 27.64
C LEU A 152 12.25 14.37 28.76
N ILE A 153 13.59 14.22 28.67
CA ILE A 153 14.54 14.71 29.66
C ILE A 153 14.88 16.19 29.41
N LYS A 154 15.31 16.55 28.18
CA LYS A 154 15.86 17.89 27.85
C LYS A 154 14.77 18.94 27.70
N GLU A 155 13.70 18.64 26.94
CA GLU A 155 12.65 19.58 26.58
C GLU A 155 11.51 19.59 27.62
N LEU A 156 10.92 18.42 27.89
CA LEU A 156 9.77 18.32 28.79
C LEU A 156 10.16 18.27 30.28
N LYS A 157 11.43 18.04 30.60
CA LYS A 157 11.98 17.99 31.97
C LYS A 157 11.14 17.13 32.90
N MET A 158 10.65 16.00 32.38
CA MET A 158 9.80 15.08 33.14
C MET A 158 10.59 14.37 34.22
N ASP A 159 9.95 14.09 35.35
CA ASP A 159 10.51 13.22 36.37
C ASP A 159 10.43 11.75 35.96
N ALA A 160 11.13 10.89 36.67
CA ALA A 160 11.23 9.46 36.33
C ALA A 160 9.87 8.75 36.36
N ALA A 161 8.97 9.15 37.26
CA ALA A 161 7.64 8.55 37.36
C ALA A 161 6.74 8.93 36.17
N ALA A 162 6.73 10.19 35.79
CA ALA A 162 5.99 10.69 34.64
C ALA A 162 6.51 10.09 33.32
N VAL A 163 7.83 9.94 33.17
CA VAL A 163 8.42 9.25 32.02
C VAL A 163 7.97 7.80 31.97
N GLN A 164 8.03 7.08 33.10
CA GLN A 164 7.59 5.69 33.17
C GLN A 164 6.11 5.53 32.79
N GLU A 165 5.25 6.38 33.32
CA GLU A 165 3.80 6.36 33.00
C GLU A 165 3.57 6.53 31.50
N LYS A 166 4.30 7.48 30.87
CA LYS A 166 4.19 7.77 29.44
C LYS A 166 4.65 6.57 28.60
N LEU A 167 5.77 5.95 28.94
CA LEU A 167 6.28 4.76 28.24
C LEU A 167 5.31 3.57 28.35
N VAL A 168 4.74 3.34 29.54
CA VAL A 168 3.72 2.30 29.76
C VAL A 168 2.48 2.56 28.92
N ARG A 169 2.06 3.82 28.75
CA ARG A 169 0.94 4.19 27.89
C ARG A 169 1.20 3.81 26.43
N VAL A 170 2.37 4.13 25.88
CA VAL A 170 2.75 3.76 24.51
C VAL A 170 2.76 2.24 24.31
N ILE A 171 3.29 1.49 25.27
CA ILE A 171 3.31 0.01 25.24
C ILE A 171 1.86 -0.53 25.26
N ASN A 172 1.00 0.04 26.09
CA ASN A 172 -0.40 -0.37 26.18
C ASN A 172 -1.18 -0.05 24.89
N GLN A 173 -0.93 1.11 24.24
CA GLN A 173 -1.52 1.44 22.95
C GLN A 173 -1.13 0.39 21.88
N PHE A 174 0.15 0.04 21.78
CA PHE A 174 0.62 -1.03 20.91
C PHE A 174 -0.13 -2.34 21.18
N ASN A 175 -0.14 -2.78 22.43
CA ASN A 175 -0.77 -4.06 22.82
C ASN A 175 -2.29 -4.07 22.59
N THR A 176 -2.96 -2.92 22.72
CA THR A 176 -4.38 -2.78 22.40
C THR A 176 -4.63 -2.98 20.90
N ILE A 177 -3.80 -2.41 20.03
CA ILE A 177 -3.91 -2.60 18.59
C ILE A 177 -3.67 -4.07 18.20
N VAL A 178 -2.63 -4.69 18.76
CA VAL A 178 -2.37 -6.13 18.54
C VAL A 178 -3.53 -6.99 19.03
N GLN A 179 -4.14 -6.65 20.17
CA GLN A 179 -5.29 -7.35 20.70
C GLN A 179 -6.54 -7.20 19.84
N THR A 180 -6.74 -6.02 19.24
CA THR A 180 -7.94 -5.70 18.45
C THR A 180 -7.85 -6.30 17.04
N TYR A 181 -6.70 -6.15 16.38
CA TYR A 181 -6.54 -6.50 14.96
C TYR A 181 -5.75 -7.79 14.72
N GLY A 182 -5.03 -8.29 15.71
CA GLY A 182 -4.30 -9.56 15.59
C GLY A 182 -5.25 -10.75 15.50
N SER A 183 -4.92 -11.74 14.68
CA SER A 183 -5.64 -13.02 14.67
C SER A 183 -5.45 -13.79 15.98
N ASP A 184 -6.28 -14.80 16.21
CA ASP A 184 -6.24 -15.61 17.42
C ASP A 184 -4.86 -16.25 17.68
N GLU A 185 -4.13 -16.59 16.61
CA GLU A 185 -2.79 -17.18 16.68
C GLU A 185 -1.73 -16.21 17.20
N VAL A 186 -1.82 -14.91 16.85
CA VAL A 186 -0.79 -13.91 17.13
C VAL A 186 -1.17 -12.94 18.24
N ARG A 187 -2.47 -12.73 18.48
CA ARG A 187 -3.04 -11.75 19.43
C ARG A 187 -2.36 -11.77 20.80
N ASN A 188 -2.08 -12.96 21.35
CA ASN A 188 -1.42 -13.10 22.64
C ASN A 188 0.11 -13.23 22.54
N LYS A 189 0.61 -13.78 21.43
CA LYS A 189 2.04 -14.08 21.23
C LYS A 189 2.86 -12.86 20.81
N TRP A 190 2.24 -11.88 20.15
CA TRP A 190 2.93 -10.72 19.59
C TRP A 190 2.76 -9.45 20.43
N ARG A 191 2.21 -9.57 21.62
CA ARG A 191 2.24 -8.48 22.59
C ARG A 191 3.67 -8.18 23.01
N VAL A 192 3.97 -6.89 23.17
CA VAL A 192 5.30 -6.45 23.56
C VAL A 192 5.35 -6.16 25.07
N ASN A 193 6.50 -6.47 25.66
CA ASN A 193 6.77 -6.21 27.08
C ASN A 193 8.22 -5.72 27.23
N ALA A 194 8.42 -4.65 27.96
CA ALA A 194 9.76 -4.13 28.21
C ALA A 194 10.66 -5.16 28.92
N ALA A 195 10.11 -5.94 29.86
CA ALA A 195 10.87 -6.91 30.66
C ALA A 195 11.43 -8.08 29.84
N ASP A 196 10.77 -8.47 28.75
CA ASP A 196 11.23 -9.57 27.89
C ASP A 196 12.13 -9.10 26.74
N GLY A 197 12.36 -7.79 26.62
CA GLY A 197 13.22 -7.20 25.60
C GLY A 197 12.57 -7.04 24.22
N THR A 198 11.23 -7.13 24.10
CA THR A 198 10.49 -6.82 22.87
C THR A 198 10.25 -5.30 22.69
N VAL A 199 10.66 -4.51 23.67
CA VAL A 199 10.64 -3.03 23.61
C VAL A 199 12.04 -2.50 23.83
N ALA A 200 12.50 -1.65 22.93
CA ALA A 200 13.70 -0.86 23.08
C ALA A 200 13.36 0.63 23.26
N PHE A 201 14.23 1.33 23.96
CA PHE A 201 14.11 2.76 24.27
C PHE A 201 15.41 3.47 23.88
N GLY A 202 15.33 4.75 23.48
CA GLY A 202 16.53 5.50 23.19
C GLY A 202 16.32 6.81 22.45
N SER A 203 17.43 7.36 21.97
CA SER A 203 17.49 8.53 21.11
C SER A 203 18.32 8.21 19.86
N ALA A 204 17.66 8.16 18.72
CA ALA A 204 18.35 7.99 17.44
C ALA A 204 19.27 9.19 17.13
N LEU A 205 18.86 10.40 17.51
CA LEU A 205 19.66 11.60 17.34
C LEU A 205 20.93 11.56 18.18
N ASP A 206 20.81 11.20 19.45
CA ASP A 206 21.93 11.08 20.40
C ASP A 206 22.63 9.70 20.31
N ARG A 207 22.22 8.81 19.38
CA ARG A 207 22.82 7.52 19.02
C ARG A 207 22.99 6.51 20.16
N TRP A 208 22.06 6.49 21.12
CA TRP A 208 22.04 5.51 22.21
C TRP A 208 20.67 4.85 22.32
N GLY A 209 20.67 3.61 22.84
CA GLY A 209 19.44 2.87 23.07
C GLY A 209 19.67 1.63 23.95
N PHE A 210 18.59 1.10 24.53
CA PHE A 210 18.62 -0.08 25.36
C PHE A 210 17.31 -0.84 25.33
N THR A 211 17.39 -2.14 25.61
CA THR A 211 16.27 -2.94 26.11
C THR A 211 16.46 -3.12 27.63
N LEU A 212 15.39 -3.37 28.39
CA LEU A 212 15.54 -3.58 29.85
C LEU A 212 16.50 -4.74 30.19
N PRO A 213 16.46 -5.92 29.51
CA PRO A 213 17.44 -6.97 29.76
C PRO A 213 18.90 -6.52 29.51
N MET A 214 19.15 -5.73 28.45
CA MET A 214 20.46 -5.18 28.13
C MET A 214 20.94 -4.21 29.24
N LEU A 215 20.06 -3.32 29.68
CA LEU A 215 20.35 -2.37 30.76
C LEU A 215 20.75 -3.10 32.05
N GLN A 216 19.98 -4.14 32.41
CA GLN A 216 20.26 -4.98 33.57
C GLN A 216 21.59 -5.75 33.44
N LYS A 217 21.88 -6.35 32.27
CA LYS A 217 23.15 -7.06 31.97
C LYS A 217 24.36 -6.11 32.15
N LYS A 218 24.20 -4.82 31.83
CA LYS A 218 25.26 -3.79 32.00
C LYS A 218 25.28 -3.15 33.40
N GLY A 219 24.42 -3.57 34.32
CA GLY A 219 24.36 -3.07 35.69
C GLY A 219 23.90 -1.61 35.80
N LEU A 220 23.18 -1.11 34.78
CA LEU A 220 22.68 0.25 34.73
C LEU A 220 21.20 0.30 35.10
N SER A 221 20.78 1.46 35.62
CA SER A 221 19.39 1.78 35.93
C SER A 221 18.88 2.93 35.05
N PHE A 222 17.58 3.11 35.05
CA PHE A 222 16.96 4.25 34.37
C PHE A 222 17.43 5.60 34.91
N THR A 223 17.73 5.67 36.22
CA THR A 223 18.22 6.87 36.87
C THR A 223 19.60 7.28 36.34
N ASP A 224 20.48 6.30 36.07
CA ASP A 224 21.81 6.55 35.54
C ASP A 224 21.75 7.23 34.17
N ILE A 225 20.79 6.87 33.32
CA ILE A 225 20.60 7.52 32.02
C ILE A 225 20.27 9.01 32.19
N VAL A 226 19.38 9.34 33.12
CA VAL A 226 19.03 10.74 33.42
C VAL A 226 20.24 11.49 33.98
N GLU A 227 21.08 10.84 34.78
CA GLU A 227 22.31 11.42 35.33
C GLU A 227 23.35 11.68 34.24
N PHE A 228 23.56 10.79 33.30
CA PHE A 228 24.43 11.01 32.13
C PHE A 228 24.05 12.28 31.37
N TYR A 229 22.75 12.51 31.15
CA TYR A 229 22.29 13.76 30.53
C TYR A 229 22.54 14.99 31.39
N LYS A 230 22.29 14.93 32.71
CA LYS A 230 22.51 16.03 33.62
C LYS A 230 23.99 16.43 33.72
N ASN A 231 24.87 15.42 33.66
CA ASN A 231 26.32 15.61 33.77
C ASN A 231 26.99 15.95 32.43
N GLY A 232 26.25 15.90 31.30
CA GLY A 232 26.82 16.15 29.97
C GLY A 232 27.67 14.97 29.45
N GLU A 233 27.56 13.79 30.02
CA GLU A 233 28.33 12.57 29.68
C GLU A 233 27.69 11.73 28.55
N LEU A 234 27.28 12.40 27.48
CA LEU A 234 26.56 11.76 26.36
C LEU A 234 27.43 10.73 25.61
N GLU A 235 28.71 11.04 25.39
CA GLU A 235 29.64 10.12 24.70
C GLU A 235 29.78 8.80 25.46
N LYS A 236 29.87 8.86 26.78
CA LYS A 236 29.95 7.66 27.65
C LYS A 236 28.68 6.85 27.58
N LEU A 237 27.51 7.51 27.51
CA LEU A 237 26.22 6.82 27.32
C LEU A 237 26.16 6.10 25.98
N GLN A 238 26.65 6.73 24.89
CA GLN A 238 26.74 6.14 23.56
C GLN A 238 27.65 4.91 23.51
N GLU A 239 28.79 4.96 24.21
CA GLU A 239 29.71 3.82 24.30
C GLU A 239 29.12 2.65 25.11
N MET A 240 28.44 2.96 26.21
CA MET A 240 27.85 1.93 27.07
C MET A 240 26.58 1.32 26.47
N LEU A 241 25.77 2.10 25.79
CA LEU A 241 24.44 1.72 25.26
C LEU A 241 24.30 2.15 23.80
N PRO A 242 25.10 1.60 22.86
CA PRO A 242 24.96 1.97 21.45
C PRO A 242 23.58 1.61 20.90
N LEU A 243 22.95 2.53 20.18
CA LEU A 243 21.63 2.34 19.58
C LEU A 243 21.57 1.08 18.69
N SER A 244 22.60 0.91 17.87
CA SER A 244 22.68 -0.22 16.93
C SER A 244 22.69 -1.59 17.63
N GLU A 245 23.41 -1.72 18.76
CA GLU A 245 23.42 -2.92 19.58
C GLU A 245 22.01 -3.20 20.12
N ALA A 246 21.33 -2.21 20.67
CA ALA A 246 19.99 -2.37 21.22
C ALA A 246 18.97 -2.83 20.17
N ILE A 247 18.99 -2.26 18.96
CA ILE A 247 18.04 -2.58 17.90
C ILE A 247 18.36 -3.91 17.23
N LEU A 248 19.62 -4.18 16.90
CA LEU A 248 20.00 -5.41 16.19
C LEU A 248 19.96 -6.62 17.10
N SER A 249 20.39 -6.50 18.36
CA SER A 249 20.22 -7.58 19.36
C SER A 249 18.74 -7.90 19.58
N MET A 250 17.89 -6.86 19.73
CA MET A 250 16.44 -7.07 19.81
C MET A 250 15.91 -7.77 18.55
N ALA A 251 16.34 -7.39 17.35
CA ALA A 251 15.92 -8.02 16.11
C ALA A 251 16.33 -9.49 16.02
N VAL A 252 17.58 -9.82 16.39
CA VAL A 252 18.09 -11.19 16.38
C VAL A 252 17.32 -12.09 17.32
N HIS A 253 17.06 -11.62 18.56
CA HIS A 253 16.46 -12.46 19.61
C HIS A 253 14.93 -12.48 19.61
N LYS A 254 14.26 -11.44 19.06
CA LYS A 254 12.80 -11.27 19.20
C LYS A 254 12.04 -11.35 17.90
N LEU A 255 12.70 -11.14 16.76
CA LEU A 255 12.08 -11.31 15.45
C LEU A 255 12.40 -12.70 14.89
N PRO A 256 11.44 -13.30 14.15
CA PRO A 256 11.62 -14.65 13.62
C PRO A 256 12.65 -14.67 12.48
N ASN A 257 13.30 -15.80 12.34
CA ASN A 257 14.02 -16.16 11.12
C ASN A 257 13.04 -16.66 10.03
N PRO A 258 13.50 -16.88 8.79
CA PRO A 258 12.66 -17.39 7.71
C PRO A 258 11.94 -18.71 8.02
N ILE A 259 12.58 -19.63 8.74
CA ILE A 259 12.03 -20.95 9.09
C ILE A 259 10.83 -20.81 10.03
N GLU A 260 10.92 -19.90 10.99
CA GLU A 260 9.84 -19.63 11.95
C GLU A 260 8.70 -18.81 11.35
N ALA A 261 9.04 -17.85 10.48
CA ALA A 261 8.06 -16.92 9.93
C ALA A 261 7.22 -17.51 8.79
N GLN A 262 7.84 -18.24 7.86
CA GLN A 262 7.19 -18.64 6.61
C GLN A 262 5.98 -19.57 6.82
N PRO A 263 5.98 -20.54 7.74
CA PRO A 263 4.79 -21.36 8.01
C PRO A 263 3.58 -20.57 8.54
N LEU A 264 3.82 -19.47 9.27
CA LEU A 264 2.75 -18.60 9.78
C LEU A 264 2.22 -17.64 8.69
N ARG A 265 3.08 -17.25 7.75
CA ARG A 265 2.77 -16.26 6.72
C ARG A 265 2.14 -16.88 5.49
N LEU A 266 2.66 -18.01 5.03
CA LEU A 266 2.29 -18.61 3.77
C LEU A 266 0.78 -18.87 3.63
N PRO A 267 0.07 -19.43 4.65
CA PRO A 267 -1.37 -19.64 4.56
C PRO A 267 -2.20 -18.35 4.39
N GLN A 268 -1.65 -17.21 4.79
CA GLN A 268 -2.31 -15.90 4.70
C GLN A 268 -2.08 -15.21 3.37
N ILE A 269 -0.91 -15.38 2.77
CA ILE A 269 -0.50 -14.64 1.58
C ILE A 269 -0.55 -15.44 0.29
N TRP A 270 -0.83 -16.74 0.38
CA TRP A 270 -0.89 -17.66 -0.76
C TRP A 270 -2.07 -18.63 -0.61
N GLN A 271 -2.90 -18.71 -1.65
CA GLN A 271 -4.14 -19.50 -1.63
C GLN A 271 -4.02 -20.86 -2.36
N GLY A 272 -2.82 -21.23 -2.76
CA GLY A 272 -2.59 -22.55 -3.33
C GLY A 272 -2.67 -23.65 -2.28
N ASP A 273 -2.68 -24.90 -2.75
CA ASP A 273 -2.70 -26.08 -1.89
C ASP A 273 -1.34 -26.25 -1.18
N LEU A 274 -1.34 -26.10 0.15
CA LEU A 274 -0.14 -26.27 0.98
C LEU A 274 0.42 -27.70 0.97
N ASP A 275 -0.40 -28.70 0.62
CA ASP A 275 0.03 -30.09 0.47
C ASP A 275 0.62 -30.39 -0.91
N SER A 276 0.51 -29.46 -1.88
CA SER A 276 1.14 -29.55 -3.19
C SER A 276 2.67 -29.55 -3.09
N GLU A 277 3.36 -29.92 -4.17
CA GLU A 277 4.82 -29.86 -4.26
C GLU A 277 5.35 -28.44 -3.99
N LEU A 278 4.74 -27.42 -4.63
CA LEU A 278 5.05 -26.01 -4.42
C LEU A 278 4.79 -25.56 -2.97
N GLY A 279 3.65 -25.95 -2.40
CA GLY A 279 3.28 -25.61 -1.02
C GLY A 279 4.25 -26.18 -0.01
N LYS A 280 4.59 -27.45 -0.14
CA LYS A 280 5.58 -28.13 0.73
C LYS A 280 6.98 -27.55 0.59
N ALA A 281 7.42 -27.27 -0.63
CA ALA A 281 8.73 -26.65 -0.87
C ALA A 281 8.81 -25.26 -0.23
N MET A 282 7.77 -24.45 -0.34
CA MET A 282 7.71 -23.15 0.32
C MET A 282 7.65 -23.28 1.84
N LEU A 283 6.82 -24.17 2.41
CA LEU A 283 6.73 -24.36 3.86
C LEU A 283 8.07 -24.76 4.49
N ASN A 284 8.85 -25.57 3.77
CA ASN A 284 10.14 -26.08 4.25
C ASN A 284 11.34 -25.22 3.85
N LEU A 285 11.16 -24.13 3.09
CA LEU A 285 12.24 -23.34 2.49
C LEU A 285 13.25 -24.24 1.76
N ASP A 286 12.75 -25.11 0.91
CA ASP A 286 13.55 -26.11 0.19
C ASP A 286 14.39 -25.42 -0.91
N ASP A 287 15.72 -25.46 -0.78
CA ASP A 287 16.65 -24.81 -1.72
C ASP A 287 16.79 -25.58 -3.03
N ASP A 288 16.56 -26.88 -3.00
CA ASP A 288 16.63 -27.79 -4.15
C ASP A 288 15.24 -27.96 -4.81
N GLY A 289 14.19 -27.48 -4.14
CA GLY A 289 12.81 -27.58 -4.60
C GLY A 289 12.45 -26.60 -5.75
N PRO A 290 11.17 -26.59 -6.15
CA PRO A 290 10.64 -25.64 -7.11
C PRO A 290 10.94 -24.20 -6.73
N LEU A 291 11.40 -23.40 -7.69
CA LEU A 291 11.67 -21.98 -7.45
C LEU A 291 10.36 -21.21 -7.37
N VAL A 292 10.17 -20.47 -6.26
CA VAL A 292 9.06 -19.52 -6.08
C VAL A 292 9.59 -18.22 -5.48
N VAL A 293 9.37 -17.10 -6.18
CA VAL A 293 9.75 -15.75 -5.74
C VAL A 293 8.56 -14.83 -5.81
N CYS A 294 8.31 -14.06 -4.74
CA CYS A 294 7.35 -12.96 -4.75
C CYS A 294 8.10 -11.64 -5.02
N ILE A 295 7.77 -10.96 -6.11
CA ILE A 295 8.32 -9.64 -6.45
C ILE A 295 7.60 -8.59 -5.60
N THR A 296 8.35 -7.84 -4.80
CA THR A 296 7.76 -6.85 -3.89
C THR A 296 8.09 -5.42 -4.26
N ASN A 297 9.16 -5.19 -5.01
CA ASN A 297 9.53 -3.85 -5.47
C ASN A 297 10.16 -3.90 -6.86
N VAL A 298 9.97 -2.83 -7.63
CA VAL A 298 10.58 -2.68 -8.94
C VAL A 298 11.18 -1.28 -9.03
N ILE A 299 12.43 -1.21 -9.45
CA ILE A 299 13.18 0.03 -9.66
C ILE A 299 13.63 0.08 -11.09
N ILE A 300 13.57 1.23 -11.75
CA ILE A 300 14.15 1.43 -13.06
C ILE A 300 15.50 2.11 -12.87
N ASP A 301 16.54 1.34 -13.10
CA ASP A 301 17.93 1.80 -13.05
C ASP A 301 18.31 2.37 -14.43
N PRO A 302 18.85 3.59 -14.53
CA PRO A 302 19.20 4.20 -15.82
C PRO A 302 20.21 3.39 -16.66
N GLN A 303 21.03 2.57 -16.03
CA GLN A 303 22.07 1.75 -16.68
C GLN A 303 21.66 0.29 -16.86
N ALA A 304 21.03 -0.29 -15.83
CA ALA A 304 20.66 -1.71 -15.81
C ALA A 304 19.23 -2.01 -16.30
N GLY A 305 18.37 -0.98 -16.46
CA GLY A 305 16.98 -1.17 -16.83
C GLY A 305 16.09 -1.58 -15.63
N VAL A 306 15.18 -2.50 -15.86
CA VAL A 306 14.22 -2.95 -14.82
C VAL A 306 14.93 -3.88 -13.83
N VAL A 307 14.93 -3.49 -12.56
CA VAL A 307 15.45 -4.27 -11.42
C VAL A 307 14.28 -4.65 -10.54
N SER A 308 13.96 -5.92 -10.50
CA SER A 308 12.89 -6.48 -9.65
C SER A 308 13.48 -6.99 -8.35
N THR A 309 12.95 -6.54 -7.21
CA THR A 309 13.34 -7.01 -5.87
C THR A 309 12.25 -7.92 -5.33
N GLY A 310 12.64 -9.06 -4.77
CA GLY A 310 11.68 -10.02 -4.24
C GLY A 310 12.22 -10.84 -3.07
N ARG A 311 11.31 -11.64 -2.51
CA ARG A 311 11.58 -12.65 -1.50
C ARG A 311 11.54 -14.03 -2.14
N ILE A 312 12.56 -14.85 -1.92
CA ILE A 312 12.61 -16.24 -2.36
C ILE A 312 11.93 -17.11 -1.29
N PHE A 313 10.82 -17.77 -1.65
CA PHE A 313 10.07 -18.63 -0.76
C PHE A 313 10.51 -20.10 -0.84
N SER A 314 10.95 -20.55 -2.01
CA SER A 314 11.57 -21.89 -2.22
C SER A 314 12.47 -21.87 -3.43
N GLY A 315 13.34 -22.86 -3.52
CA GLY A 315 14.32 -22.99 -4.59
C GLY A 315 15.50 -22.05 -4.45
N THR A 316 16.46 -22.20 -5.36
CA THR A 316 17.64 -21.32 -5.50
C THR A 316 17.59 -20.62 -6.84
N ILE A 317 17.79 -19.29 -6.86
CA ILE A 317 17.81 -18.51 -8.09
C ILE A 317 19.21 -18.09 -8.45
N GLY A 318 19.58 -18.30 -9.73
CA GLY A 318 20.88 -17.96 -10.27
C GLY A 318 20.80 -17.34 -11.65
N LYS A 319 21.93 -16.82 -12.13
CA LYS A 319 22.05 -16.27 -13.49
C LYS A 319 21.77 -17.35 -14.54
N GLY A 320 21.01 -16.98 -15.59
CA GLY A 320 20.72 -17.86 -16.73
C GLY A 320 19.55 -18.82 -16.51
N ARG A 321 18.90 -18.80 -15.32
CA ARG A 321 17.72 -19.63 -15.04
C ARG A 321 16.52 -19.16 -15.84
N ASP A 322 15.80 -20.09 -16.44
CA ASP A 322 14.56 -19.82 -17.15
C ASP A 322 13.40 -19.79 -16.14
N VAL A 323 12.61 -18.74 -16.19
CA VAL A 323 11.54 -18.45 -15.23
C VAL A 323 10.27 -17.99 -15.92
N TYR A 324 9.15 -18.10 -15.23
CA TYR A 324 7.85 -17.70 -15.71
C TYR A 324 7.18 -16.75 -14.72
N LEU A 325 6.65 -15.63 -15.21
CA LEU A 325 5.85 -14.67 -14.46
C LEU A 325 4.38 -15.00 -14.62
N LEU A 326 3.70 -15.35 -13.52
CA LEU A 326 2.32 -15.84 -13.54
C LEU A 326 1.32 -14.78 -14.01
N MET A 327 1.39 -13.56 -13.45
CA MET A 327 0.46 -12.47 -13.81
C MET A 327 0.73 -11.92 -15.21
N ALA A 328 2.01 -11.76 -15.57
CA ALA A 328 2.41 -11.29 -16.90
C ALA A 328 2.22 -12.35 -17.98
N ASN A 329 2.04 -13.63 -17.61
CA ASN A 329 1.91 -14.78 -18.51
C ASN A 329 3.06 -14.85 -19.53
N ARG A 330 4.31 -14.73 -19.05
CA ARG A 330 5.50 -14.66 -19.91
C ARG A 330 6.71 -15.35 -19.33
N HIS A 331 7.53 -15.91 -20.24
CA HIS A 331 8.83 -16.49 -19.95
C HIS A 331 9.94 -15.44 -20.01
N TYR A 332 10.88 -15.56 -19.07
CA TYR A 332 12.07 -14.72 -19.00
C TYR A 332 13.30 -15.56 -18.65
N LYS A 333 14.47 -15.02 -18.97
CA LYS A 333 15.74 -15.57 -18.55
C LYS A 333 16.43 -14.58 -17.61
N ILE A 334 16.81 -15.03 -16.42
CA ILE A 334 17.50 -14.19 -15.44
C ILE A 334 18.87 -13.78 -15.97
N GLN A 335 19.06 -12.49 -16.16
CA GLN A 335 20.32 -11.94 -16.66
C GLN A 335 21.35 -11.79 -15.55
N GLN A 336 20.90 -11.35 -14.36
CA GLN A 336 21.77 -11.12 -13.22
C GLN A 336 20.99 -11.26 -11.91
N VAL A 337 21.70 -11.79 -10.90
CA VAL A 337 21.22 -11.92 -9.52
C VAL A 337 22.15 -11.10 -8.62
N SER A 338 21.59 -10.35 -7.67
CA SER A 338 22.35 -9.45 -6.80
C SER A 338 21.75 -9.36 -5.39
N ILE A 339 22.59 -9.01 -4.42
CA ILE A 339 22.20 -8.58 -3.07
C ILE A 339 22.39 -7.06 -2.94
N TYR A 340 21.71 -6.44 -1.95
CA TYR A 340 21.85 -5.01 -1.68
C TYR A 340 22.90 -4.74 -0.59
N MET A 341 23.82 -3.81 -0.90
CA MET A 341 24.84 -3.33 0.02
C MET A 341 24.77 -1.80 0.10
N GLY A 342 23.76 -1.29 0.80
CA GLY A 342 23.41 0.13 0.78
C GLY A 342 22.80 0.55 -0.56
N GLN A 343 23.28 1.64 -1.12
CA GLN A 343 22.85 2.12 -2.44
C GLN A 343 23.40 1.29 -3.61
N TYR A 344 24.25 0.28 -3.35
CA TYR A 344 24.90 -0.53 -4.36
C TYR A 344 24.32 -1.93 -4.39
N ARG A 345 24.38 -2.56 -5.55
CA ARG A 345 24.06 -3.97 -5.76
C ARG A 345 25.34 -4.75 -6.00
N GLU A 346 25.55 -5.81 -5.23
CA GLU A 346 26.66 -6.75 -5.42
C GLU A 346 26.18 -7.99 -6.16
N ILE A 347 26.81 -8.29 -7.29
CA ILE A 347 26.48 -9.44 -8.11
C ILE A 347 26.91 -10.71 -7.39
N VAL A 348 26.02 -11.70 -7.36
CA VAL A 348 26.27 -13.03 -6.81
C VAL A 348 25.90 -14.10 -7.85
N ASP A 349 26.41 -15.31 -7.68
CA ASP A 349 26.14 -16.38 -8.63
C ASP A 349 24.73 -16.94 -8.43
N GLU A 350 24.32 -17.16 -7.19
CA GLU A 350 23.02 -17.71 -6.79
C GLU A 350 22.61 -17.23 -5.40
N ILE A 351 21.31 -17.29 -5.12
CA ILE A 351 20.71 -16.96 -3.82
C ILE A 351 19.67 -18.01 -3.47
N PRO A 352 19.77 -18.67 -2.29
CA PRO A 352 18.84 -19.69 -1.83
C PRO A 352 17.56 -19.09 -1.21
N SER A 353 16.59 -19.94 -0.94
CA SER A 353 15.32 -19.59 -0.29
C SER A 353 15.54 -18.91 1.07
N GLY A 354 14.56 -18.13 1.50
CA GLY A 354 14.65 -17.38 2.76
C GLY A 354 15.32 -16.02 2.64
N ASN A 355 15.93 -15.66 1.51
CA ASN A 355 16.65 -14.42 1.29
C ASN A 355 15.87 -13.41 0.44
N LEU A 356 16.33 -12.16 0.46
CA LEU A 356 15.93 -11.12 -0.47
C LEU A 356 16.85 -11.11 -1.70
N VAL A 357 16.30 -10.84 -2.86
CA VAL A 357 17.03 -10.88 -4.13
C VAL A 357 16.69 -9.67 -4.99
N ALA A 358 17.70 -9.16 -5.73
CA ALA A 358 17.51 -8.23 -6.84
C ALA A 358 17.80 -8.96 -8.17
N LEU A 359 16.84 -8.90 -9.09
CA LEU A 359 16.82 -9.63 -10.36
C LEU A 359 16.82 -8.66 -11.53
N LEU A 360 17.65 -8.94 -12.54
CA LEU A 360 17.61 -8.27 -13.84
C LEU A 360 17.15 -9.25 -14.93
N GLY A 361 16.45 -8.70 -15.94
CA GLY A 361 15.94 -9.47 -17.06
C GLY A 361 14.43 -9.69 -17.03
N LEU A 362 13.70 -9.07 -16.09
CA LEU A 362 12.25 -9.15 -15.93
C LEU A 362 11.59 -7.85 -16.39
N GLU A 363 11.49 -7.62 -17.70
CA GLU A 363 11.02 -6.33 -18.25
C GLU A 363 9.58 -5.95 -17.85
N GLN A 364 8.73 -6.94 -17.60
CA GLN A 364 7.35 -6.74 -17.16
C GLN A 364 7.10 -7.19 -15.72
N GLY A 365 8.15 -7.37 -14.93
CA GLY A 365 8.01 -7.63 -13.51
C GLY A 365 7.29 -6.48 -12.80
N ARG A 366 6.29 -6.81 -11.98
CA ARG A 366 5.52 -5.83 -11.19
C ARG A 366 5.54 -6.23 -9.72
N ALA A 367 5.30 -5.28 -8.85
CA ALA A 367 5.11 -5.61 -7.43
C ALA A 367 3.84 -6.45 -7.24
N GLY A 368 3.94 -7.54 -6.47
CA GLY A 368 2.89 -8.55 -6.32
C GLY A 368 3.00 -9.70 -7.31
N GLU A 369 3.90 -9.63 -8.30
CA GLU A 369 4.11 -10.69 -9.28
C GLU A 369 4.73 -11.94 -8.63
N THR A 370 4.27 -13.10 -9.05
CA THR A 370 4.83 -14.39 -8.65
C THR A 370 5.69 -14.95 -9.78
N LEU A 371 6.96 -15.21 -9.47
CA LEU A 371 7.91 -15.83 -10.37
C LEU A 371 8.09 -17.29 -9.95
N VAL A 372 7.95 -18.20 -10.91
CA VAL A 372 8.19 -19.64 -10.72
C VAL A 372 9.20 -20.16 -11.75
N SER A 373 9.83 -21.31 -11.47
CA SER A 373 10.61 -22.01 -12.49
C SER A 373 9.72 -22.41 -13.66
N GLN A 374 10.25 -22.37 -14.87
CA GLN A 374 9.51 -22.70 -16.10
C GLN A 374 8.84 -24.08 -16.05
N GLU A 375 9.47 -25.04 -15.39
CA GLU A 375 9.03 -26.42 -15.25
C GLU A 375 7.76 -26.56 -14.40
N HIS A 376 7.51 -25.60 -13.49
CA HIS A 376 6.39 -25.60 -12.53
C HIS A 376 5.32 -24.53 -12.83
N GLN A 377 5.26 -24.04 -14.07
CA GLN A 377 4.30 -23.02 -14.47
C GLN A 377 2.86 -23.55 -14.53
N GLU A 378 2.68 -24.84 -14.93
CA GLU A 378 1.36 -25.45 -15.04
C GLU A 378 0.77 -25.75 -13.65
N GLY A 379 -0.38 -25.15 -13.35
CA GLY A 379 -1.06 -25.31 -12.07
C GLY A 379 -0.46 -24.47 -10.93
N ALA A 380 0.56 -23.67 -11.18
CA ALA A 380 1.07 -22.75 -10.17
C ALA A 380 0.07 -21.65 -9.85
N VAL A 381 -0.14 -21.40 -8.54
CA VAL A 381 -1.00 -20.33 -8.03
C VAL A 381 -0.12 -19.17 -7.59
N GLY A 382 -0.50 -17.94 -7.98
CA GLY A 382 0.20 -16.73 -7.57
C GLY A 382 -0.07 -16.38 -6.10
N PHE A 383 0.82 -15.54 -5.53
CA PHE A 383 0.54 -14.90 -4.25
C PHE A 383 -0.69 -14.00 -4.36
N GLU A 384 -1.41 -13.82 -3.25
CA GLU A 384 -2.49 -12.85 -3.20
C GLU A 384 -2.01 -11.46 -3.61
N SER A 385 -2.87 -10.74 -4.31
CA SER A 385 -2.57 -9.36 -4.67
C SER A 385 -2.33 -8.52 -3.42
N ILE A 386 -1.34 -7.64 -3.50
CA ILE A 386 -1.02 -6.73 -2.39
C ILE A 386 -2.19 -5.74 -2.24
N LYS A 387 -2.81 -5.74 -1.06
CA LYS A 387 -3.93 -4.84 -0.73
C LYS A 387 -3.38 -3.45 -0.40
N TYR A 388 -3.70 -2.47 -1.22
CA TYR A 388 -3.31 -1.09 -0.96
C TYR A 388 -4.35 -0.39 -0.08
N ILE A 389 -3.88 0.47 0.83
CA ILE A 389 -4.72 1.11 1.85
C ILE A 389 -5.76 2.06 1.26
N SER A 390 -5.47 2.64 0.09
CA SER A 390 -6.36 3.62 -0.54
C SER A 390 -6.20 3.69 -2.05
N ASP A 391 -7.26 4.17 -2.71
CA ASP A 391 -7.29 4.46 -4.15
C ASP A 391 -6.68 5.84 -4.46
N PRO A 392 -6.16 6.06 -5.69
CA PRO A 392 -5.79 7.39 -6.16
C PRO A 392 -6.99 8.33 -6.15
N VAL A 393 -6.81 9.54 -5.59
CA VAL A 393 -7.90 10.52 -5.39
C VAL A 393 -7.68 11.85 -6.11
N LEU A 394 -6.46 12.12 -6.59
CA LEU A 394 -6.12 13.30 -7.38
C LEU A 394 -5.58 12.89 -8.75
N THR A 395 -5.86 13.69 -9.76
CA THR A 395 -5.43 13.47 -11.15
C THR A 395 -4.88 14.75 -11.73
N VAL A 396 -3.80 14.66 -12.51
CA VAL A 396 -3.25 15.71 -13.34
C VAL A 396 -3.17 15.23 -14.79
N ALA A 397 -3.39 16.13 -15.76
CA ALA A 397 -3.02 15.85 -17.13
C ALA A 397 -1.57 16.27 -17.35
N VAL A 398 -0.80 15.44 -18.05
CA VAL A 398 0.64 15.65 -18.29
C VAL A 398 0.87 15.68 -19.79
N GLU A 399 1.53 16.73 -20.26
CA GLU A 399 1.86 16.92 -21.68
C GLU A 399 3.36 17.21 -21.86
N PRO A 400 4.02 16.66 -22.88
CA PRO A 400 5.39 17.02 -23.19
C PRO A 400 5.42 18.41 -23.86
N LYS A 401 6.33 19.29 -23.46
CA LYS A 401 6.49 20.60 -24.12
C LYS A 401 6.87 20.48 -25.60
N ARG A 402 7.53 19.38 -25.97
CA ARG A 402 7.88 19.08 -27.35
C ARG A 402 7.05 17.89 -27.83
N PRO A 403 6.22 18.03 -28.87
CA PRO A 403 5.43 16.92 -29.40
C PRO A 403 6.26 15.67 -29.79
N THR A 404 7.50 15.86 -30.17
CA THR A 404 8.45 14.78 -30.50
C THR A 404 8.79 13.88 -29.30
N ASP A 405 8.62 14.36 -28.07
CA ASP A 405 8.89 13.60 -26.83
C ASP A 405 7.69 12.75 -26.40
N LEU A 406 6.57 12.78 -27.11
CA LEU A 406 5.36 12.04 -26.75
C LEU A 406 5.56 10.52 -26.60
N PRO A 407 6.26 9.81 -27.50
CA PRO A 407 6.53 8.38 -27.31
C PRO A 407 7.37 8.10 -26.05
N ARG A 408 8.30 8.99 -25.71
CA ARG A 408 9.12 8.89 -24.52
C ARG A 408 8.29 9.14 -23.26
N LEU A 409 7.32 10.06 -23.30
CA LEU A 409 6.39 10.31 -22.19
C LEU A 409 5.53 9.08 -21.92
N ILE A 410 4.98 8.44 -22.95
CA ILE A 410 4.18 7.21 -22.81
C ILE A 410 4.99 6.11 -22.14
N ASP A 411 6.21 5.86 -22.61
CA ASP A 411 7.13 4.87 -22.02
C ASP A 411 7.46 5.22 -20.56
N ALA A 412 7.74 6.48 -20.25
CA ALA A 412 8.03 6.94 -18.90
C ALA A 412 6.82 6.79 -17.96
N LEU A 413 5.62 7.12 -18.40
CA LEU A 413 4.38 6.95 -17.62
C LEU A 413 4.11 5.47 -17.33
N GLN A 414 4.31 4.59 -18.31
CA GLN A 414 4.20 3.13 -18.09
C GLN A 414 5.22 2.65 -17.06
N LYS A 415 6.44 3.11 -17.13
CA LYS A 415 7.50 2.79 -16.17
C LYS A 415 7.19 3.27 -14.76
N LEU A 416 6.65 4.49 -14.62
CA LEU A 416 6.20 5.01 -13.32
C LEU A 416 5.10 4.15 -12.71
N SER A 417 4.10 3.70 -13.49
CA SER A 417 3.05 2.81 -13.01
C SER A 417 3.56 1.41 -12.61
N ILE A 418 4.65 0.94 -13.22
CA ILE A 418 5.31 -0.31 -12.81
C ILE A 418 6.06 -0.11 -11.48
N GLN A 419 6.74 1.02 -11.32
CA GLN A 419 7.47 1.34 -10.08
C GLN A 419 6.54 1.63 -8.91
N ASP A 420 5.45 2.34 -9.17
CA ASP A 420 4.48 2.73 -8.14
C ASP A 420 3.04 2.38 -8.56
N PRO A 421 2.48 1.28 -8.06
CA PRO A 421 1.13 0.85 -8.43
C PRO A 421 0.03 1.78 -7.90
N ASN A 422 0.34 2.71 -6.99
CA ASN A 422 -0.57 3.77 -6.57
C ASN A 422 -0.60 4.95 -7.56
N LEU A 423 0.30 4.95 -8.56
CA LEU A 423 0.24 5.85 -9.72
C LEU A 423 -0.50 5.15 -10.86
N VAL A 424 -1.68 5.64 -11.18
CA VAL A 424 -2.49 5.12 -12.29
C VAL A 424 -2.36 6.05 -13.47
N THR A 425 -1.87 5.53 -14.59
CA THR A 425 -1.76 6.27 -15.84
C THR A 425 -2.85 5.82 -16.80
N THR A 426 -3.58 6.78 -17.36
CA THR A 426 -4.62 6.54 -18.35
C THR A 426 -4.49 7.51 -19.50
N ILE A 427 -4.82 7.04 -20.71
CA ILE A 427 -4.94 7.91 -21.88
C ILE A 427 -6.42 8.18 -22.06
N ASN A 428 -6.81 9.44 -22.00
CA ASN A 428 -8.16 9.83 -22.37
C ASN A 428 -8.27 9.77 -23.91
N GLN A 429 -8.96 8.76 -24.41
CA GLN A 429 -9.09 8.55 -25.87
C GLN A 429 -9.90 9.64 -26.56
N GLU A 430 -10.74 10.39 -25.82
CA GLU A 430 -11.58 11.45 -26.37
C GLU A 430 -10.81 12.77 -26.48
N THR A 431 -10.03 13.14 -25.46
CA THR A 431 -9.26 14.38 -25.42
C THR A 431 -7.81 14.20 -25.87
N GLY A 432 -7.30 12.97 -25.91
CA GLY A 432 -5.89 12.67 -26.19
C GLY A 432 -4.95 13.01 -25.04
N GLU A 433 -5.48 13.35 -23.85
CA GLU A 433 -4.69 13.71 -22.67
C GLU A 433 -4.11 12.48 -21.98
N TYR A 434 -2.90 12.64 -21.45
CA TYR A 434 -2.24 11.65 -20.61
C TYR A 434 -2.49 12.01 -19.16
N LEU A 435 -3.33 11.21 -18.50
CA LEU A 435 -3.74 11.42 -17.11
C LEU A 435 -2.87 10.61 -16.17
N LEU A 436 -2.41 11.25 -15.10
CA LEU A 436 -1.66 10.67 -14.01
C LEU A 436 -2.46 10.86 -12.72
N ALA A 437 -2.96 9.77 -12.13
CA ALA A 437 -3.69 9.78 -10.87
C ALA A 437 -2.81 9.25 -9.73
N GLY A 438 -2.90 9.89 -8.57
CA GLY A 438 -2.09 9.59 -7.38
C GLY A 438 -2.83 9.82 -6.07
N MET A 439 -2.16 9.50 -4.97
CA MET A 439 -2.71 9.50 -3.61
C MET A 439 -2.90 10.91 -3.02
N GLY A 440 -2.10 11.87 -3.44
CA GLY A 440 -2.09 13.22 -2.92
C GLY A 440 -1.27 14.18 -3.79
N GLU A 441 -1.28 15.47 -3.45
CA GLU A 441 -0.51 16.50 -4.18
C GLU A 441 0.99 16.20 -4.20
N LEU A 442 1.55 15.79 -3.05
CA LEU A 442 2.97 15.47 -2.94
C LEU A 442 3.36 14.28 -3.83
N HIS A 443 2.50 13.26 -3.87
CA HIS A 443 2.72 12.09 -4.71
C HIS A 443 2.82 12.46 -6.19
N LEU A 444 1.87 13.27 -6.68
CA LEU A 444 1.85 13.74 -8.07
C LEU A 444 3.02 14.68 -8.38
N GLU A 445 3.37 15.59 -7.45
CA GLU A 445 4.53 16.48 -7.62
C GLU A 445 5.83 15.70 -7.80
N ILE A 446 6.02 14.64 -6.98
CA ILE A 446 7.20 13.78 -7.08
C ILE A 446 7.22 13.02 -8.39
N ALA A 447 6.08 12.43 -8.80
CA ALA A 447 5.98 11.72 -10.07
C ALA A 447 6.30 12.63 -11.28
N ILE A 448 5.84 13.89 -11.28
CA ILE A 448 6.18 14.87 -12.30
C ILE A 448 7.68 15.20 -12.29
N LYS A 449 8.29 15.33 -11.10
CA LYS A 449 9.74 15.54 -10.98
C LYS A 449 10.55 14.34 -11.45
N ASP A 450 10.09 13.13 -11.19
CA ASP A 450 10.73 11.90 -11.69
C ASP A 450 10.69 11.87 -13.24
N LEU A 451 9.58 12.29 -13.88
CA LEU A 451 9.53 12.48 -15.34
C LEU A 451 10.58 13.47 -15.83
N GLN A 452 10.76 14.60 -15.14
CA GLN A 452 11.70 15.63 -15.52
C GLN A 452 13.18 15.23 -15.31
N ARG A 453 13.49 14.59 -14.19
CA ARG A 453 14.87 14.30 -13.76
C ARG A 453 15.35 12.93 -14.21
N GLU A 454 14.61 11.87 -13.88
CA GLU A 454 15.03 10.50 -14.20
C GLU A 454 14.84 10.19 -15.69
N HIS A 455 13.68 10.62 -16.24
CA HIS A 455 13.37 10.40 -17.66
C HIS A 455 13.82 11.53 -18.59
N ARG A 456 14.32 12.66 -18.02
CA ARG A 456 14.78 13.86 -18.76
C ARG A 456 13.75 14.36 -19.77
N LEU A 457 12.49 14.42 -19.34
CA LEU A 457 11.36 14.91 -20.10
C LEU A 457 10.94 16.29 -19.61
N ASP A 458 10.86 17.27 -20.50
CA ASP A 458 10.31 18.57 -20.16
C ASP A 458 8.78 18.52 -20.35
N VAL A 459 8.06 18.42 -19.23
CA VAL A 459 6.61 18.24 -19.19
C VAL A 459 5.94 19.43 -18.52
N THR A 460 4.71 19.71 -18.93
CA THR A 460 3.75 20.57 -18.24
C THR A 460 2.65 19.71 -17.64
N ALA A 461 2.18 20.07 -16.45
CA ALA A 461 1.07 19.42 -15.79
C ALA A 461 -0.02 20.43 -15.47
N THR A 462 -1.26 19.99 -15.55
CA THR A 462 -2.42 20.79 -15.10
C THR A 462 -2.46 20.88 -13.59
N GLU A 463 -3.31 21.77 -13.06
CA GLU A 463 -3.62 21.74 -11.63
C GLU A 463 -4.28 20.40 -11.25
N PRO A 464 -4.01 19.87 -10.04
CA PRO A 464 -4.63 18.64 -9.57
C PRO A 464 -6.15 18.76 -9.54
N THR A 465 -6.82 17.71 -9.99
CA THR A 465 -8.28 17.61 -9.97
C THR A 465 -8.70 16.38 -9.18
N VAL A 466 -9.84 16.51 -8.48
CA VAL A 466 -10.38 15.41 -7.67
C VAL A 466 -11.00 14.35 -8.56
N VAL A 467 -10.79 13.10 -8.20
CA VAL A 467 -11.47 11.95 -8.81
C VAL A 467 -12.80 11.76 -8.13
N TYR A 468 -13.87 11.68 -8.91
CA TYR A 468 -15.22 11.34 -8.42
C TYR A 468 -15.59 9.91 -8.83
N ARG A 469 -16.69 9.39 -8.27
CA ARG A 469 -17.30 8.13 -8.68
C ARG A 469 -18.79 8.35 -8.90
N GLU A 470 -19.37 7.72 -9.93
CA GLU A 470 -20.80 7.70 -10.12
C GLU A 470 -21.43 6.61 -9.24
N THR A 471 -22.61 6.88 -8.70
CA THR A 471 -23.44 5.89 -8.02
C THR A 471 -24.92 6.23 -8.19
N ILE A 472 -25.78 5.40 -7.66
CA ILE A 472 -27.23 5.55 -7.71
C ILE A 472 -27.83 5.57 -6.30
N GLN A 473 -29.00 6.20 -6.15
CA GLN A 473 -29.69 6.31 -4.86
C GLN A 473 -30.84 5.31 -4.72
N HIS A 474 -31.43 4.89 -5.85
CA HIS A 474 -32.60 4.02 -5.87
C HIS A 474 -32.45 2.86 -6.84
N GLU A 475 -33.33 1.86 -6.68
CA GLU A 475 -33.45 0.77 -7.65
C GLU A 475 -34.18 1.28 -8.90
N ALA A 476 -33.73 0.83 -10.07
CA ALA A 476 -34.40 1.11 -11.36
C ALA A 476 -34.27 -0.06 -12.34
N GLY A 477 -35.34 -0.28 -13.08
CA GLY A 477 -35.40 -1.32 -14.10
C GLY A 477 -36.69 -2.15 -14.00
N PRO A 478 -36.80 -3.23 -14.83
CA PRO A 478 -35.83 -3.65 -15.83
C PRO A 478 -35.80 -2.76 -17.08
N PHE A 479 -34.60 -2.40 -17.54
CA PHE A 479 -34.41 -1.71 -18.82
C PHE A 479 -33.82 -2.62 -19.86
N MET A 480 -34.35 -2.53 -21.09
CA MET A 480 -33.96 -3.37 -22.21
C MET A 480 -32.84 -2.72 -23.02
N GLY A 481 -31.73 -3.43 -23.19
CA GLY A 481 -30.76 -3.16 -24.24
C GLY A 481 -31.03 -4.03 -25.46
N LYS A 482 -30.82 -3.48 -26.65
CA LYS A 482 -31.01 -4.19 -27.93
C LYS A 482 -29.70 -4.18 -28.71
N SER A 483 -29.29 -5.34 -29.22
CA SER A 483 -28.05 -5.47 -29.96
C SER A 483 -28.04 -4.65 -31.26
N PRO A 484 -26.89 -4.20 -31.76
CA PRO A 484 -26.76 -3.47 -33.01
C PRO A 484 -27.45 -4.19 -34.20
N ASN A 485 -27.36 -5.51 -34.25
CA ASN A 485 -28.05 -6.32 -35.26
C ASN A 485 -29.53 -6.54 -34.96
N LYS A 486 -30.05 -6.04 -33.82
CA LYS A 486 -31.44 -6.13 -33.35
C LYS A 486 -31.96 -7.53 -33.01
N HIS A 487 -31.11 -8.53 -32.97
CA HIS A 487 -31.52 -9.94 -32.73
C HIS A 487 -31.45 -10.34 -31.24
N ASN A 488 -30.67 -9.64 -30.42
CA ASN A 488 -30.53 -9.97 -29.02
C ASN A 488 -31.06 -8.84 -28.12
N ARG A 489 -31.55 -9.20 -26.95
CA ARG A 489 -32.02 -8.28 -25.94
C ARG A 489 -31.52 -8.71 -24.57
N VAL A 490 -31.17 -7.74 -23.71
CA VAL A 490 -30.79 -7.97 -22.32
C VAL A 490 -31.55 -6.99 -21.46
N TRP A 491 -32.18 -7.46 -20.40
CA TRP A 491 -32.89 -6.63 -19.42
C TRP A 491 -32.08 -6.59 -18.13
N LEU A 492 -31.80 -5.38 -17.68
CA LEU A 492 -31.04 -5.14 -16.46
C LEU A 492 -31.83 -4.32 -15.45
N VAL A 493 -31.69 -4.70 -14.19
CA VAL A 493 -32.10 -3.94 -13.03
C VAL A 493 -30.83 -3.49 -12.29
N VAL A 494 -30.80 -2.23 -11.82
CA VAL A 494 -29.72 -1.72 -10.99
C VAL A 494 -30.27 -1.34 -9.64
N LYS A 495 -29.52 -1.58 -8.58
CA LYS A 495 -29.84 -1.17 -7.22
C LYS A 495 -28.58 -0.81 -6.45
N PRO A 496 -28.64 0.05 -5.42
CA PRO A 496 -27.51 0.29 -4.53
C PRO A 496 -27.01 -1.05 -3.95
N LEU A 497 -25.69 -1.21 -3.87
CA LEU A 497 -25.09 -2.39 -3.27
C LEU A 497 -25.27 -2.35 -1.74
N ASP A 498 -25.55 -3.49 -1.16
CA ASP A 498 -25.65 -3.64 0.29
C ASP A 498 -24.32 -3.22 0.95
N PRO A 499 -24.36 -2.37 2.02
CA PRO A 499 -23.14 -1.92 2.71
C PRO A 499 -22.26 -3.06 3.21
N VAL A 500 -22.83 -4.14 3.73
CA VAL A 500 -22.08 -5.30 4.22
C VAL A 500 -21.29 -5.96 3.07
N ILE A 501 -21.94 -6.15 1.92
CA ILE A 501 -21.27 -6.70 0.73
C ILE A 501 -20.21 -5.73 0.21
N SER A 502 -20.50 -4.43 0.23
CA SER A 502 -19.54 -3.40 -0.14
C SER A 502 -18.27 -3.48 0.71
N ASP A 503 -18.40 -3.68 2.01
CA ASP A 503 -17.27 -3.78 2.92
C ASP A 503 -16.48 -5.08 2.70
N LEU A 504 -17.15 -6.21 2.49
CA LEU A 504 -16.49 -7.49 2.15
C LEU A 504 -15.64 -7.39 0.86
N ILE A 505 -16.10 -6.62 -0.14
CA ILE A 505 -15.32 -6.40 -1.38
C ILE A 505 -14.16 -5.45 -1.12
N LYS A 506 -14.36 -4.34 -0.38
CA LYS A 506 -13.30 -3.39 -0.01
C LYS A 506 -12.19 -4.05 0.79
N ASP A 507 -12.57 -4.88 1.76
CA ASP A 507 -11.62 -5.62 2.61
C ASP A 507 -10.94 -6.76 1.85
N GLY A 508 -11.37 -7.01 0.58
CA GLY A 508 -10.82 -8.04 -0.29
C GLY A 508 -11.14 -9.46 0.17
N GLU A 509 -12.06 -9.63 1.10
CA GLU A 509 -12.58 -10.95 1.47
C GLU A 509 -13.38 -11.54 0.31
N LEU A 510 -14.13 -10.70 -0.40
CA LEU A 510 -14.89 -11.07 -1.58
C LEU A 510 -14.28 -10.44 -2.83
N SER A 511 -13.76 -11.23 -3.75
CA SER A 511 -13.14 -10.76 -4.98
C SER A 511 -13.50 -11.61 -6.19
N GLU A 512 -13.21 -11.11 -7.38
CA GLU A 512 -13.38 -11.88 -8.62
C GLU A 512 -12.45 -13.11 -8.67
N LEU A 513 -11.30 -13.04 -8.01
CA LEU A 513 -10.32 -14.12 -7.92
C LEU A 513 -10.71 -15.21 -6.91
N SER A 514 -11.65 -14.93 -5.99
CA SER A 514 -12.13 -15.91 -5.02
C SER A 514 -12.82 -17.07 -5.74
N SER A 515 -12.56 -18.32 -5.32
CA SER A 515 -13.23 -19.48 -5.88
C SER A 515 -14.75 -19.39 -5.65
N ARG A 516 -15.52 -20.05 -6.50
CA ARG A 516 -16.99 -20.05 -6.38
C ARG A 516 -17.46 -20.47 -4.99
N ARG A 517 -16.84 -21.50 -4.40
CA ARG A 517 -17.19 -22.02 -3.08
C ARG A 517 -16.88 -20.98 -1.99
N GLN A 518 -15.72 -20.36 -2.02
CA GLN A 518 -15.34 -19.29 -1.07
C GLN A 518 -16.33 -18.12 -1.14
N ARG A 519 -16.73 -17.69 -2.36
CA ARG A 519 -17.75 -16.63 -2.51
C ARG A 519 -19.09 -17.03 -1.91
N GLU A 520 -19.53 -18.28 -2.13
CA GLU A 520 -20.77 -18.81 -1.55
C GLU A 520 -20.72 -18.80 -0.03
N ASP A 521 -19.62 -19.30 0.57
CA ASP A 521 -19.45 -19.39 2.02
C ASP A 521 -19.40 -17.98 2.66
N ILE A 522 -18.58 -17.07 2.13
CA ILE A 522 -18.45 -15.69 2.64
C ILE A 522 -19.78 -14.93 2.58
N LEU A 523 -20.47 -14.99 1.44
CA LEU A 523 -21.74 -14.29 1.27
C LEU A 523 -22.86 -14.88 2.12
N HIS A 524 -22.83 -16.18 2.38
CA HIS A 524 -23.80 -16.83 3.25
C HIS A 524 -23.56 -16.50 4.72
N GLU A 525 -22.30 -16.64 5.17
CA GLU A 525 -21.94 -16.47 6.60
C GLU A 525 -21.91 -15.01 7.03
N LYS A 526 -21.34 -14.12 6.19
CA LYS A 526 -21.12 -12.72 6.52
C LYS A 526 -22.05 -11.76 5.78
N GLY A 527 -22.37 -12.07 4.53
CA GLY A 527 -23.17 -11.21 3.65
C GLY A 527 -24.68 -11.36 3.79
N GLY A 528 -25.17 -12.34 4.55
CA GLY A 528 -26.61 -12.59 4.75
C GLY A 528 -27.32 -13.09 3.47
N TRP A 529 -26.60 -13.44 2.40
CA TRP A 529 -27.20 -13.97 1.18
C TRP A 529 -27.54 -15.46 1.34
N SER A 530 -28.61 -15.88 0.69
CA SER A 530 -28.86 -17.31 0.55
C SER A 530 -27.82 -17.95 -0.38
N THR A 531 -27.51 -19.23 -0.17
CA THR A 531 -26.60 -19.99 -1.05
C THR A 531 -27.04 -19.91 -2.53
N ARG A 532 -28.36 -19.81 -2.79
CA ARG A 532 -28.91 -19.66 -4.13
C ARG A 532 -28.59 -18.30 -4.75
N GLU A 533 -28.61 -17.22 -3.99
CA GLU A 533 -28.24 -15.87 -4.44
C GLU A 533 -26.74 -15.77 -4.68
N ALA A 534 -25.93 -16.26 -3.75
CA ALA A 534 -24.47 -16.28 -3.87
C ALA A 534 -23.99 -17.01 -5.14
N ARG A 535 -24.68 -18.08 -5.53
CA ARG A 535 -24.41 -18.83 -6.79
C ARG A 535 -24.70 -18.06 -8.06
N ARG A 536 -25.47 -16.99 -8.00
CA ARG A 536 -25.88 -16.18 -9.15
C ARG A 536 -24.87 -15.12 -9.55
N ILE A 537 -23.79 -14.93 -8.79
CA ILE A 537 -22.76 -13.95 -9.14
C ILE A 537 -22.08 -14.35 -10.44
N VAL A 538 -22.05 -13.40 -11.37
CA VAL A 538 -21.40 -13.48 -12.68
C VAL A 538 -20.05 -12.79 -12.64
N ALA A 539 -20.01 -11.56 -12.11
CA ALA A 539 -18.79 -10.75 -12.05
C ALA A 539 -18.78 -9.86 -10.79
N ILE A 540 -17.59 -9.55 -10.33
CA ILE A 540 -17.32 -8.58 -9.27
C ILE A 540 -16.30 -7.59 -9.82
N ASP A 541 -16.56 -6.28 -9.70
CA ASP A 541 -15.67 -5.24 -10.18
C ASP A 541 -14.86 -4.61 -9.02
N LYS A 542 -13.63 -4.21 -9.31
CA LYS A 542 -12.72 -3.54 -8.36
C LYS A 542 -13.30 -2.26 -7.73
N ASN A 543 -14.22 -1.58 -8.39
CA ASN A 543 -14.93 -0.43 -7.86
C ASN A 543 -16.14 -0.80 -7.00
N VAL A 544 -16.15 -2.00 -6.42
CA VAL A 544 -17.21 -2.44 -5.50
C VAL A 544 -18.57 -2.55 -6.20
N ASN A 545 -18.61 -3.22 -7.35
CA ASN A 545 -19.84 -3.48 -8.08
C ASN A 545 -20.01 -4.99 -8.28
N ILE A 546 -21.24 -5.47 -8.31
CA ILE A 546 -21.59 -6.88 -8.53
C ILE A 546 -22.58 -7.02 -9.69
N LEU A 547 -22.34 -8.02 -10.53
CA LEU A 547 -23.29 -8.52 -11.53
C LEU A 547 -23.82 -9.88 -11.11
N THR A 548 -25.14 -10.01 -11.05
CA THR A 548 -25.80 -11.30 -10.78
C THR A 548 -26.77 -11.70 -11.91
N ASN A 549 -26.97 -12.99 -12.04
CA ASN A 549 -27.91 -13.57 -13.01
C ASN A 549 -29.17 -14.09 -12.33
N ALA A 550 -30.32 -13.45 -12.51
CA ALA A 550 -31.60 -13.88 -11.98
C ALA A 550 -32.35 -14.81 -12.94
N THR A 551 -31.92 -14.92 -14.19
CA THR A 551 -32.63 -15.71 -15.23
C THR A 551 -32.61 -17.20 -14.93
N THR A 552 -33.58 -17.90 -15.48
CA THR A 552 -33.68 -19.38 -15.43
C THR A 552 -34.07 -19.92 -16.80
N GLY A 553 -33.40 -21.00 -17.22
CA GLY A 553 -33.80 -21.73 -18.42
C GLY A 553 -33.51 -21.06 -19.78
N ILE A 554 -32.68 -20.02 -19.79
CA ILE A 554 -32.29 -19.30 -21.02
C ILE A 554 -31.34 -20.16 -21.84
N GLN A 555 -31.76 -20.51 -23.05
CA GLN A 555 -30.92 -21.23 -23.99
C GLN A 555 -29.74 -20.36 -24.47
N TYR A 556 -28.56 -20.96 -24.62
CA TYR A 556 -27.32 -20.32 -25.05
C TYR A 556 -26.73 -19.24 -24.11
N LEU A 557 -27.30 -18.99 -22.94
CA LEU A 557 -26.80 -17.96 -22.01
C LEU A 557 -25.34 -18.22 -21.61
N ARG A 558 -24.95 -19.48 -21.41
CA ARG A 558 -23.57 -19.84 -21.02
C ARG A 558 -22.53 -19.41 -22.05
N GLU A 559 -22.89 -19.29 -23.32
CA GLU A 559 -21.98 -18.89 -24.39
C GLU A 559 -21.74 -17.35 -24.42
N VAL A 560 -22.70 -16.58 -23.89
CA VAL A 560 -22.68 -15.10 -23.97
C VAL A 560 -22.52 -14.42 -22.63
N ILE A 561 -22.51 -15.15 -21.52
CA ILE A 561 -22.47 -14.57 -20.17
C ILE A 561 -21.19 -13.76 -19.96
N GLU A 562 -20.06 -14.21 -20.49
CA GLU A 562 -18.79 -13.45 -20.44
C GLU A 562 -18.84 -12.17 -21.26
N HIS A 563 -19.58 -12.16 -22.37
CA HIS A 563 -19.77 -10.94 -23.18
C HIS A 563 -20.67 -9.94 -22.46
N ILE A 564 -21.68 -10.43 -21.72
CA ILE A 564 -22.52 -9.60 -20.83
C ILE A 564 -21.65 -9.01 -19.70
N ALA A 565 -20.83 -9.84 -19.05
CA ALA A 565 -19.86 -9.38 -18.05
C ALA A 565 -18.87 -8.34 -18.63
N GLY A 566 -18.36 -8.57 -19.83
CA GLY A 566 -17.52 -7.58 -20.54
C GLY A 566 -18.24 -6.26 -20.80
N GLY A 567 -19.52 -6.30 -21.16
CA GLY A 567 -20.36 -5.10 -21.34
C GLY A 567 -20.64 -4.37 -20.03
N PHE A 568 -20.80 -5.10 -18.93
CA PHE A 568 -20.92 -4.58 -17.59
C PHE A 568 -19.64 -3.83 -17.18
N HIS A 569 -18.47 -4.46 -17.25
CA HIS A 569 -17.20 -3.79 -16.93
C HIS A 569 -16.98 -2.55 -17.80
N TRP A 570 -17.17 -2.64 -19.11
CA TRP A 570 -17.05 -1.49 -20.00
C TRP A 570 -17.99 -0.34 -19.63
N GLY A 571 -19.24 -0.64 -19.24
CA GLY A 571 -20.19 0.39 -18.82
C GLY A 571 -19.85 1.03 -17.47
N LEU A 572 -19.12 0.31 -16.60
CA LEU A 572 -18.70 0.83 -15.28
C LEU A 572 -17.43 1.68 -15.32
N GLU A 573 -16.59 1.53 -16.33
CA GLU A 573 -15.35 2.32 -16.47
C GLU A 573 -15.64 3.82 -16.65
N SER A 574 -16.74 4.14 -17.33
CA SER A 574 -17.16 5.52 -17.56
C SER A 574 -18.69 5.58 -17.56
N GLY A 575 -19.27 6.01 -16.46
CA GLY A 575 -20.72 6.10 -16.31
C GLY A 575 -21.35 7.19 -17.17
N PRO A 576 -22.67 7.15 -17.39
CA PRO A 576 -23.34 8.08 -18.29
C PRO A 576 -23.62 9.45 -17.66
N TYR A 577 -23.55 9.59 -16.33
CA TYR A 577 -23.95 10.80 -15.61
C TYR A 577 -22.87 11.88 -15.65
N ALA A 578 -21.63 11.56 -15.32
CA ALA A 578 -20.51 12.49 -15.32
C ALA A 578 -19.28 11.99 -16.10
N GLY A 579 -19.33 10.77 -16.65
CA GLY A 579 -18.19 10.12 -17.28
C GLY A 579 -17.16 9.59 -16.28
N GLU A 580 -17.54 9.46 -15.00
CA GLU A 580 -16.68 8.87 -13.96
C GLU A 580 -16.97 7.38 -13.80
N ALA A 581 -16.01 6.64 -13.24
CA ALA A 581 -16.22 5.23 -12.99
C ALA A 581 -17.35 5.02 -11.96
N VAL A 582 -18.17 4.00 -12.18
CA VAL A 582 -19.32 3.68 -11.34
C VAL A 582 -18.88 2.86 -10.12
N ARG A 583 -19.47 3.13 -8.96
CA ARG A 583 -19.13 2.48 -7.68
C ARG A 583 -20.36 2.19 -6.84
N GLY A 584 -20.34 1.02 -6.16
CA GLY A 584 -21.30 0.69 -5.13
C GLY A 584 -22.68 0.28 -5.67
N ILE A 585 -22.72 -0.41 -6.81
CA ILE A 585 -23.98 -0.87 -7.40
C ILE A 585 -24.06 -2.40 -7.53
N HIS A 586 -25.28 -2.89 -7.45
CA HIS A 586 -25.63 -4.27 -7.77
C HIS A 586 -26.47 -4.28 -9.06
N VAL A 587 -25.95 -4.93 -10.09
CA VAL A 587 -26.63 -5.11 -11.38
C VAL A 587 -27.18 -6.52 -11.47
N VAL A 588 -28.43 -6.64 -11.85
CA VAL A 588 -29.13 -7.92 -11.98
C VAL A 588 -29.54 -8.13 -13.43
N ILE A 589 -29.11 -9.24 -14.01
CA ILE A 589 -29.64 -9.72 -15.31
C ILE A 589 -31.00 -10.33 -15.03
N GLU A 590 -32.08 -9.62 -15.42
CA GLU A 590 -33.45 -10.03 -15.16
C GLU A 590 -33.96 -11.00 -16.26
N ASP A 591 -33.67 -10.68 -17.52
CA ASP A 591 -34.02 -11.53 -18.67
C ASP A 591 -33.05 -11.33 -19.82
N VAL A 592 -32.97 -12.35 -20.70
CA VAL A 592 -32.12 -12.34 -21.90
C VAL A 592 -32.82 -13.06 -23.04
N GLN A 593 -32.90 -12.42 -24.19
CA GLN A 593 -33.37 -13.03 -25.43
C GLN A 593 -32.20 -13.09 -26.43
N LEU A 594 -31.89 -14.28 -26.90
CA LEU A 594 -30.73 -14.54 -27.76
C LEU A 594 -31.17 -15.15 -29.11
N HIS A 595 -30.46 -14.78 -30.16
CA HIS A 595 -30.59 -15.42 -31.45
C HIS A 595 -30.03 -16.84 -31.44
N GLU A 596 -30.58 -17.73 -32.21
CA GLU A 596 -30.16 -19.15 -32.27
C GLU A 596 -28.74 -19.30 -32.87
N ASP A 597 -28.39 -18.49 -33.88
CA ASP A 597 -27.09 -18.53 -34.55
C ASP A 597 -26.02 -17.81 -33.73
N PRO A 598 -24.91 -18.50 -33.37
CA PRO A 598 -23.79 -17.91 -32.63
C PRO A 598 -23.15 -16.66 -33.27
N VAL A 599 -23.16 -16.58 -34.60
CA VAL A 599 -22.60 -15.44 -35.34
C VAL A 599 -23.29 -14.13 -34.97
N HIS A 600 -24.56 -14.18 -34.58
CA HIS A 600 -25.35 -13.01 -34.23
C HIS A 600 -25.29 -12.62 -32.77
N ARG A 601 -24.58 -13.38 -31.89
CA ARG A 601 -24.47 -13.13 -30.44
C ARG A 601 -23.05 -12.96 -29.91
N GLY A 602 -22.10 -12.63 -30.77
CA GLY A 602 -20.71 -12.35 -30.39
C GLY A 602 -20.53 -11.09 -29.54
N PRO A 603 -19.29 -10.84 -29.03
CA PRO A 603 -18.98 -9.71 -28.14
C PRO A 603 -19.36 -8.35 -28.72
N ALA A 604 -19.15 -8.12 -30.04
CA ALA A 604 -19.54 -6.89 -30.73
C ALA A 604 -21.06 -6.61 -30.73
N GLN A 605 -21.88 -7.61 -30.45
CA GLN A 605 -23.32 -7.47 -30.30
C GLN A 605 -23.71 -7.34 -28.83
N MET A 606 -23.20 -8.25 -27.96
CA MET A 606 -23.66 -8.35 -26.57
C MET A 606 -23.10 -7.25 -25.65
N MET A 607 -21.85 -6.84 -25.82
CA MET A 607 -21.25 -5.80 -24.96
C MET A 607 -21.96 -4.44 -25.09
N PRO A 608 -22.21 -3.89 -26.31
CA PRO A 608 -22.98 -2.66 -26.45
C PRO A 608 -24.43 -2.78 -25.97
N THR A 609 -25.03 -3.95 -26.11
CA THR A 609 -26.40 -4.25 -25.63
C THR A 609 -26.47 -4.11 -24.12
N THR A 610 -25.55 -4.76 -23.41
CA THR A 610 -25.44 -4.70 -21.93
C THR A 610 -25.16 -3.29 -21.45
N ARG A 611 -24.19 -2.59 -22.06
CA ARG A 611 -23.86 -1.20 -21.73
C ARG A 611 -25.06 -0.28 -21.93
N GLY A 612 -25.83 -0.44 -23.00
CA GLY A 612 -27.01 0.38 -23.27
C GLY A 612 -28.10 0.20 -22.21
N ALA A 613 -28.41 -1.05 -21.84
CA ALA A 613 -29.34 -1.36 -20.76
C ALA A 613 -28.86 -0.80 -19.41
N LEU A 614 -27.58 -0.95 -19.11
CA LEU A 614 -26.96 -0.45 -17.88
C LEU A 614 -27.06 1.09 -17.80
N TYR A 615 -26.78 1.80 -18.87
CA TYR A 615 -26.86 3.26 -18.91
C TYR A 615 -28.28 3.79 -18.75
N ALA A 616 -29.26 3.12 -19.37
CA ALA A 616 -30.67 3.45 -19.18
C ALA A 616 -31.06 3.30 -17.70
N ALA A 617 -30.64 2.18 -17.07
CA ALA A 617 -30.92 1.89 -15.68
C ALA A 617 -30.25 2.89 -14.72
N LEU A 618 -28.95 3.16 -14.91
CA LEU A 618 -28.19 4.09 -14.08
C LEU A 618 -28.79 5.52 -14.11
N LEU A 619 -29.12 6.04 -15.30
CA LEU A 619 -29.71 7.39 -15.43
C LEU A 619 -31.13 7.49 -14.88
N SER A 620 -31.83 6.36 -14.75
CA SER A 620 -33.18 6.31 -14.19
C SER A 620 -33.22 6.07 -12.67
N ALA A 621 -32.07 5.71 -12.07
CA ALA A 621 -31.94 5.33 -10.66
C ALA A 621 -31.51 6.48 -9.74
N GLU A 622 -31.81 7.74 -10.14
CA GLU A 622 -31.33 8.94 -9.44
C GLU A 622 -29.82 8.95 -9.24
N PRO A 623 -29.04 9.09 -10.32
CA PRO A 623 -27.60 9.08 -10.24
C PRO A 623 -27.05 10.24 -9.42
N THR A 624 -25.97 9.99 -8.67
CA THR A 624 -25.23 10.98 -7.91
C THR A 624 -23.74 10.77 -8.03
N LEU A 625 -22.93 11.73 -7.53
CA LEU A 625 -21.48 11.59 -7.43
C LEU A 625 -21.06 11.31 -6.00
N LEU A 626 -20.06 10.47 -5.87
CA LEU A 626 -19.30 10.28 -4.65
C LEU A 626 -17.99 11.08 -4.74
N GLU A 627 -17.68 11.81 -3.67
CA GLU A 627 -16.40 12.49 -3.48
C GLU A 627 -15.57 11.73 -2.42
N PRO A 628 -14.22 11.69 -2.58
CA PRO A 628 -13.36 11.07 -1.59
C PRO A 628 -13.23 11.98 -0.36
N ILE A 629 -13.23 11.35 0.83
CA ILE A 629 -13.11 12.01 2.12
C ILE A 629 -11.78 11.60 2.77
N TYR A 630 -11.03 12.60 3.24
CA TYR A 630 -9.86 12.40 4.08
C TYR A 630 -10.20 12.48 5.57
N LYS A 631 -9.66 11.58 6.35
CA LYS A 631 -9.47 11.75 7.78
C LYS A 631 -8.22 12.61 7.98
N ILE A 632 -8.38 13.78 8.59
CA ILE A 632 -7.26 14.69 8.89
C ILE A 632 -6.95 14.69 10.38
N GLN A 633 -5.70 14.87 10.70
CA GLN A 633 -5.20 15.06 12.04
C GLN A 633 -4.27 16.27 12.05
N VAL A 634 -4.61 17.26 12.86
CA VAL A 634 -3.87 18.53 12.94
C VAL A 634 -3.38 18.73 14.35
N ARG A 635 -2.07 18.87 14.52
CA ARG A 635 -1.42 19.14 15.81
C ARG A 635 -0.99 20.58 15.87
N ILE A 636 -1.41 21.28 16.91
CA ILE A 636 -1.27 22.73 17.08
C ILE A 636 -1.05 23.11 18.54
N PRO A 637 -0.49 24.30 18.82
CA PRO A 637 -0.59 24.93 20.13
C PRO A 637 -2.05 25.22 20.49
N PRO A 638 -2.42 25.20 21.80
CA PRO A 638 -3.82 25.40 22.23
C PRO A 638 -4.45 26.71 21.76
N GLU A 639 -3.65 27.78 21.63
CA GLU A 639 -4.08 29.10 21.17
C GLU A 639 -4.57 29.10 19.70
N GLU A 640 -4.12 28.16 18.89
CA GLU A 640 -4.51 28.05 17.47
C GLU A 640 -5.74 27.15 17.23
N LEU A 641 -6.31 26.57 18.28
CA LEU A 641 -7.46 25.65 18.17
C LEU A 641 -8.64 26.29 17.44
N GLY A 642 -8.98 27.54 17.78
CA GLY A 642 -10.08 28.27 17.13
C GLY A 642 -9.86 28.53 15.66
N ASN A 643 -8.63 28.85 15.25
CA ASN A 643 -8.25 29.10 13.86
C ASN A 643 -8.38 27.83 13.02
N VAL A 644 -7.87 26.71 13.52
CA VAL A 644 -7.88 25.42 12.81
C VAL A 644 -9.30 24.83 12.74
N THR A 645 -10.03 24.82 13.82
CA THR A 645 -11.43 24.33 13.83
C THR A 645 -12.32 25.16 12.91
N GLY A 646 -12.13 26.50 12.90
CA GLY A 646 -12.80 27.40 11.99
C GLY A 646 -12.42 27.17 10.51
N LEU A 647 -11.16 26.86 10.21
CA LEU A 647 -10.71 26.54 8.87
C LEU A 647 -11.33 25.24 8.37
N ILE A 648 -11.27 24.17 9.16
CA ILE A 648 -11.86 22.87 8.84
C ILE A 648 -13.36 23.01 8.54
N SER A 649 -14.09 23.73 9.40
CA SER A 649 -15.54 23.95 9.24
C SER A 649 -15.88 24.75 7.98
N ARG A 650 -15.10 25.78 7.63
CA ARG A 650 -15.31 26.54 6.38
C ARG A 650 -15.09 25.68 5.13
N LYS A 651 -14.23 24.67 5.24
CA LYS A 651 -13.93 23.72 4.15
C LYS A 651 -14.81 22.48 4.18
N ARG A 652 -16.05 22.60 4.62
CA ARG A 652 -17.03 21.49 4.70
C ARG A 652 -16.57 20.30 5.55
N GLY A 653 -15.54 20.49 6.38
CA GLY A 653 -15.02 19.44 7.25
C GLY A 653 -15.85 19.28 8.52
N SER A 654 -15.81 18.10 9.08
CA SER A 654 -16.37 17.76 10.40
C SER A 654 -15.26 17.42 11.39
N ILE A 655 -15.41 17.89 12.64
CA ILE A 655 -14.46 17.61 13.72
C ILE A 655 -15.01 16.46 14.55
N HIS A 656 -14.20 15.43 14.76
CA HIS A 656 -14.57 14.23 15.52
C HIS A 656 -14.03 14.24 16.95
N SER A 657 -12.77 14.61 17.14
CA SER A 657 -12.15 14.71 18.46
C SER A 657 -11.18 15.87 18.55
N VAL A 658 -11.03 16.37 19.77
CA VAL A 658 -10.01 17.35 20.16
C VAL A 658 -9.36 16.83 21.43
N GLU A 659 -8.09 16.47 21.34
CA GLU A 659 -7.35 15.84 22.43
C GLU A 659 -6.15 16.70 22.82
N GLN A 660 -6.01 17.01 24.10
CA GLN A 660 -4.85 17.72 24.59
C GLN A 660 -3.76 16.73 25.01
N SER A 661 -2.58 16.86 24.42
CA SER A 661 -1.42 16.03 24.73
C SER A 661 -0.25 16.95 25.13
N GLY A 662 -0.10 17.19 26.43
CA GLY A 662 0.90 18.10 26.97
C GLY A 662 0.69 19.54 26.48
N PRO A 663 1.72 20.16 25.87
CA PRO A 663 1.62 21.56 25.39
C PRO A 663 0.90 21.70 24.04
N ALA A 664 0.49 20.62 23.42
CA ALA A 664 -0.15 20.62 22.10
C ALA A 664 -1.58 20.06 22.16
N VAL A 665 -2.39 20.49 21.19
CA VAL A 665 -3.75 19.97 20.94
C VAL A 665 -3.75 19.26 19.59
N THR A 666 -4.35 18.09 19.56
CA THR A 666 -4.58 17.32 18.34
C THR A 666 -6.06 17.38 17.96
N VAL A 667 -6.36 17.92 16.79
CA VAL A 667 -7.70 17.97 16.21
C VAL A 667 -7.81 16.87 15.17
N THR A 668 -8.77 15.96 15.33
CA THR A 668 -9.08 14.93 14.34
C THR A 668 -10.44 15.23 13.71
N GLY A 669 -10.51 15.17 12.38
CA GLY A 669 -11.73 15.47 11.64
C GLY A 669 -11.76 14.78 10.28
N MET A 670 -12.85 15.00 9.53
CA MET A 670 -13.02 14.56 8.15
C MET A 670 -13.10 15.78 7.23
N LEU A 671 -12.51 15.68 6.05
CA LEU A 671 -12.48 16.77 5.07
C LEU A 671 -12.61 16.20 3.66
N PRO A 672 -13.49 16.74 2.78
CA PRO A 672 -13.51 16.36 1.37
C PRO A 672 -12.17 16.68 0.69
N VAL A 673 -11.70 15.77 -0.17
CA VAL A 673 -10.42 15.97 -0.88
C VAL A 673 -10.44 17.22 -1.74
N SER A 674 -11.60 17.59 -2.30
CA SER A 674 -11.77 18.84 -3.06
C SER A 674 -11.41 20.10 -2.25
N GLU A 675 -11.54 20.05 -0.94
CA GLU A 675 -11.24 21.17 -0.03
C GLU A 675 -9.80 21.15 0.49
N THR A 676 -9.05 20.08 0.21
CA THR A 676 -7.63 19.97 0.62
C THR A 676 -6.67 20.64 -0.35
N LEU A 677 -7.12 20.95 -1.56
CA LEU A 677 -6.31 21.68 -2.55
C LEU A 677 -5.94 23.04 -1.99
N GLY A 678 -4.63 23.31 -1.90
CA GLY A 678 -4.08 24.54 -1.30
C GLY A 678 -4.18 24.61 0.25
N LEU A 679 -4.72 23.60 0.92
CA LEU A 679 -4.90 23.58 2.39
C LEU A 679 -3.58 23.83 3.15
N SER A 680 -2.47 23.35 2.64
CA SER A 680 -1.14 23.58 3.27
C SER A 680 -0.80 25.05 3.43
N GLN A 681 -1.13 25.89 2.45
CA GLN A 681 -0.88 27.33 2.52
C GLN A 681 -1.84 28.01 3.49
N GLU A 682 -3.12 27.66 3.42
CA GLU A 682 -4.14 28.19 4.31
C GLU A 682 -3.89 27.80 5.78
N MET A 683 -3.48 26.54 6.02
CA MET A 683 -3.13 26.05 7.36
C MET A 683 -1.94 26.83 7.94
N ARG A 684 -0.88 27.02 7.15
CA ARG A 684 0.27 27.83 7.56
C ARG A 684 -0.10 29.28 7.86
N ALA A 685 -0.95 29.89 7.04
CA ALA A 685 -1.43 31.25 7.26
C ALA A 685 -2.28 31.35 8.52
N ALA A 686 -3.17 30.38 8.77
CA ALA A 686 -4.05 30.35 9.93
C ALA A 686 -3.31 30.12 11.26
N THR A 687 -2.14 29.48 11.25
CA THR A 687 -1.41 29.05 12.45
C THR A 687 0.01 29.64 12.53
N SER A 688 0.32 30.64 11.72
CA SER A 688 1.68 31.21 11.62
C SER A 688 2.78 30.17 11.41
N GLY A 689 2.41 29.05 10.76
CA GLY A 689 3.33 27.95 10.47
C GLY A 689 3.50 26.93 11.62
N SER A 690 2.81 27.09 12.75
CA SER A 690 2.94 26.19 13.91
C SER A 690 2.17 24.87 13.76
N ALA A 691 1.24 24.76 12.82
CA ALA A 691 0.47 23.55 12.61
C ALA A 691 1.28 22.47 11.88
N PHE A 692 1.26 21.29 12.45
CA PHE A 692 1.65 20.05 11.77
C PHE A 692 0.38 19.23 11.48
N TRP A 693 0.18 18.83 10.24
CA TRP A 693 -1.02 18.08 9.86
C TRP A 693 -0.73 16.99 8.84
N GLN A 694 -1.60 15.99 8.85
CA GLN A 694 -1.60 14.89 7.91
C GLN A 694 -3.02 14.52 7.53
N SER A 695 -3.19 13.88 6.40
CA SER A 695 -4.46 13.35 5.94
C SER A 695 -4.30 11.93 5.40
N THR A 696 -5.33 11.14 5.56
CA THR A 696 -5.44 9.78 5.02
C THR A 696 -6.78 9.62 4.35
N PHE A 697 -6.83 8.89 3.24
CA PHE A 697 -8.12 8.51 2.66
C PHE A 697 -8.92 7.68 3.67
N ASP A 698 -10.20 7.98 3.83
CA ASP A 698 -11.09 7.29 4.76
C ASP A 698 -12.20 6.55 4.00
N HIS A 699 -13.05 7.28 3.29
CA HIS A 699 -14.17 6.70 2.56
C HIS A 699 -14.63 7.58 1.39
N TRP A 700 -15.59 7.07 0.64
CA TRP A 700 -16.34 7.82 -0.37
C TRP A 700 -17.69 8.28 0.20
N ALA A 701 -18.04 9.55 0.03
CA ALA A 701 -19.30 10.12 0.49
C ALA A 701 -20.05 10.82 -0.67
N PRO A 702 -21.39 10.85 -0.64
CA PRO A 702 -22.16 11.58 -1.65
C PRO A 702 -21.82 13.08 -1.64
N VAL A 703 -21.63 13.65 -2.83
CA VAL A 703 -21.52 15.11 -3.01
C VAL A 703 -22.83 15.76 -2.53
N PRO A 704 -22.77 16.82 -1.71
CA PRO A 704 -23.97 17.53 -1.28
C PRO A 704 -24.86 17.96 -2.45
N THR A 705 -26.17 17.79 -2.30
CA THR A 705 -27.14 18.09 -3.39
C THR A 705 -27.02 19.52 -3.91
N SER A 706 -26.67 20.47 -3.02
CA SER A 706 -26.46 21.88 -3.38
C SER A 706 -25.28 22.11 -4.33
N LEU A 707 -24.29 21.22 -4.32
CA LEU A 707 -23.08 21.31 -5.14
C LEU A 707 -23.10 20.32 -6.31
N LEU A 708 -24.00 19.33 -6.30
CA LEU A 708 -23.99 18.22 -7.25
C LEU A 708 -24.06 18.67 -8.71
N VAL A 709 -24.99 19.56 -9.04
CA VAL A 709 -25.17 20.03 -10.43
C VAL A 709 -23.92 20.74 -10.94
N GLU A 710 -23.37 21.65 -10.16
CA GLU A 710 -22.16 22.37 -10.50
C GLU A 710 -20.96 21.44 -10.65
N THR A 711 -20.83 20.47 -9.73
CA THR A 711 -19.75 19.47 -9.75
C THR A 711 -19.85 18.59 -11.00
N VAL A 712 -21.04 18.09 -11.32
CA VAL A 712 -21.28 17.29 -12.53
C VAL A 712 -20.91 18.08 -13.79
N GLN A 713 -21.33 19.33 -13.90
CA GLN A 713 -21.01 20.17 -15.05
C GLN A 713 -19.49 20.40 -15.17
N LYS A 714 -18.80 20.72 -14.09
CA LYS A 714 -17.34 20.89 -14.08
C LYS A 714 -16.61 19.60 -14.51
N VAL A 715 -17.03 18.45 -13.98
CA VAL A 715 -16.44 17.16 -14.34
C VAL A 715 -16.66 16.85 -15.82
N ARG A 716 -17.88 17.06 -16.33
CA ARG A 716 -18.22 16.80 -17.73
C ARG A 716 -17.46 17.71 -18.70
N ILE A 717 -17.39 19.02 -18.39
CA ILE A 717 -16.63 19.98 -19.19
C ILE A 717 -15.16 19.59 -19.27
N ARG A 718 -14.57 19.23 -18.13
CA ARG A 718 -13.19 18.76 -18.06
C ARG A 718 -12.92 17.56 -18.96
N LYS A 719 -13.91 16.67 -19.11
CA LYS A 719 -13.83 15.47 -19.97
C LYS A 719 -14.25 15.71 -21.41
N GLY A 720 -14.47 16.96 -21.82
CA GLY A 720 -14.93 17.28 -23.19
C GLY A 720 -16.37 16.87 -23.48
N LEU A 721 -17.15 16.51 -22.44
CA LEU A 721 -18.55 16.11 -22.56
C LEU A 721 -19.50 17.33 -22.52
N ASP A 722 -20.72 17.14 -23.04
CA ASP A 722 -21.78 18.15 -22.85
C ASP A 722 -21.95 18.44 -21.36
N PRO A 723 -21.99 19.69 -20.90
CA PRO A 723 -22.16 20.05 -19.50
C PRO A 723 -23.35 19.39 -18.83
N ASN A 724 -24.42 19.14 -19.57
CA ASN A 724 -25.60 18.47 -19.04
C ASN A 724 -25.54 16.95 -19.28
N PRO A 725 -25.87 16.12 -18.26
CA PRO A 725 -25.99 14.68 -18.46
C PRO A 725 -27.02 14.33 -19.54
N PRO A 726 -26.80 13.27 -20.32
CA PRO A 726 -27.79 12.82 -21.28
C PRO A 726 -29.05 12.32 -20.58
N PRO A 727 -30.25 12.56 -21.12
CA PRO A 727 -31.46 12.00 -20.53
C PRO A 727 -31.48 10.47 -20.67
N ALA A 728 -32.07 9.78 -19.72
CA ALA A 728 -32.22 8.32 -19.74
C ALA A 728 -32.91 7.81 -21.04
N SER A 729 -33.83 8.61 -21.60
CA SER A 729 -34.53 8.29 -22.84
C SER A 729 -33.61 8.06 -24.04
N ARG A 730 -32.37 8.57 -24.03
CA ARG A 730 -31.37 8.28 -25.08
C ARG A 730 -31.03 6.80 -25.17
N TRP A 731 -31.12 6.08 -24.05
CA TRP A 731 -30.69 4.68 -23.91
C TRP A 731 -31.88 3.72 -23.76
N ILE A 732 -33.07 4.24 -23.46
CA ILE A 732 -34.29 3.44 -23.36
C ILE A 732 -34.74 3.04 -24.76
N VAL A 733 -34.67 1.74 -25.03
CA VAL A 733 -35.15 1.17 -26.29
C VAL A 733 -36.65 0.89 -26.12
N ARG A 734 -37.45 1.50 -27.00
CA ARG A 734 -38.88 1.17 -27.09
C ARG A 734 -39.03 -0.11 -27.89
N GLU A 735 -39.93 -0.98 -27.50
CA GLU A 735 -40.26 -2.24 -28.19
C GLU A 735 -40.67 -2.05 -29.65
#